data_080a509185fe1842647236d4b2b8fef7
#
_entry.id   080a509185fe1842647236d4b2b8fef7
#
_cell.length_a   1.000
_cell.length_b   1.000
_cell.length_c   1.000
_cell.angle_alpha   90.00
_cell.angle_beta   90.00
_cell.angle_gamma   90.00
#
_symmetry.space_group_name_H-M   'P 1'
#
loop_
_entity.id
_entity.type
_entity.pdbx_description
1 polymer ?
#
loop_
_entity_poly.entity_id
_entity_poly.type
_entity_poly.pdbx_seq_one_letter_code
_entity_poly.pdbx_strand_id
1 'polypeptide(L)'
;MIQVKCEAAPAFGAHAGLVRSHDRNVLSLDNISRSFGGRKILAEVSWSMPDNGRVGLVGLNGAGKSTLMKIIAGVTEPDSGRVTLPQRARVAYLHQDAPEMGGRSLLQETLSALTRLQELEARQRELEKILASEPSGPAHDAALEELGEVLSQLEHSDFYGAESRAQAVLFGLGFTASDLDRDVAEFSGGIRMRIALAKMLLDQPDFMMLDEPTNHLDIEARNWLEEYLGSYRGGIIVVSHDRYFLDRVTDRTVELSRGKLTEYPGPYSFYLREREARFEAERLAYEKQRAEIERMEAFISRFRYQASKAKLVQSRIKQLDKLERLEPPAGMERPPSITFPSCDRGARRVFELTRAVKYYGDLCVYDGVDLAIERGARIALVGPNGAGKSTMMKLLAGVEPLSGGERKVGDGVRVGYFAQNLAEALDYRKTVLEELESGAEGLGTTELRAMLGAMLFSGDDVMKRVGVLSGGERARLALAKVLARRNNCLLLDEPTNNLDIVAKDTLLEALRRFPGTVVLVSHDRHVLNELVTEVIEVGRGHAVRYLGNYDDYLRKKAENEALAATGAAHAPAPAARAKAATRANGNGAAAAGDREASREAKRRRERAERRRKKLEDLIAEKEAERTALGVEMNDPNFYLARMDADRLIARYEQLGAETERLYAELLELEGEGAEPAAGK
;
A
#
# COMPACT_ATOMS: atom_id res chain seq x y z
N MET A 1 -20.04 17.55 20.16
CA MET A 1 -21.04 17.66 19.07
C MET A 1 -20.35 18.28 17.88
N ILE A 2 -19.54 17.47 17.17
CA ILE A 2 -18.92 17.84 15.91
C ILE A 2 -19.75 17.13 14.86
N GLN A 3 -20.71 17.87 14.30
CA GLN A 3 -21.43 17.43 13.11
C GLN A 3 -20.40 17.05 12.04
N VAL A 4 -20.45 15.80 11.57
CA VAL A 4 -19.94 15.47 10.27
C VAL A 4 -20.81 16.20 9.27
N LYS A 5 -20.40 17.42 9.02
CA LYS A 5 -20.88 18.15 7.89
C LYS A 5 -20.14 17.55 6.68
N CYS A 6 -20.82 16.64 5.93
CA CYS A 6 -20.84 16.87 4.50
C CYS A 6 -21.50 18.24 4.33
N GLU A 7 -20.84 19.27 4.77
CA GLU A 7 -21.24 20.61 4.46
C GLU A 7 -20.86 20.80 2.98
N ALA A 8 -21.86 20.82 2.13
CA ALA A 8 -21.83 21.86 1.13
C ALA A 8 -21.37 23.08 1.93
N ALA A 9 -20.13 23.52 1.70
CA ALA A 9 -19.48 24.55 2.48
C ALA A 9 -20.53 25.64 2.73
N PRO A 10 -20.76 26.07 4.00
CA PRO A 10 -21.77 27.08 4.31
C PRO A 10 -21.53 28.23 3.35
N ALA A 11 -22.58 28.95 2.97
CA ALA A 11 -22.46 30.14 2.14
C ALA A 11 -21.35 31.00 2.77
N PHE A 12 -20.14 30.92 2.21
CA PHE A 12 -18.88 31.30 2.82
C PHE A 12 -18.94 32.79 3.23
N GLY A 13 -19.17 33.04 4.52
CA GLY A 13 -18.75 34.28 5.17
C GLY A 13 -17.22 34.26 5.20
N ALA A 14 -16.63 35.32 4.68
CA ALA A 14 -15.21 35.59 4.54
C ALA A 14 -14.28 34.85 5.50
N HIS A 15 -13.86 33.63 5.16
CA HIS A 15 -12.68 32.99 5.77
C HIS A 15 -11.46 33.64 5.10
N ALA A 16 -10.63 34.31 5.88
CA ALA A 16 -9.40 34.95 5.43
C ALA A 16 -8.44 33.89 4.91
N GLY A 17 -8.43 33.64 3.62
CA GLY A 17 -7.50 32.69 2.97
C GLY A 17 -8.09 31.86 1.85
N LEU A 18 -9.41 31.78 1.69
CA LEU A 18 -10.06 31.09 0.57
C LEU A 18 -10.64 32.10 -0.43
N VAL A 19 -10.16 32.04 -1.67
CA VAL A 19 -10.58 32.94 -2.76
C VAL A 19 -11.22 32.11 -3.88
N ARG A 20 -12.35 32.56 -4.43
CA ARG A 20 -12.99 31.97 -5.60
C ARG A 20 -12.62 32.74 -6.87
N SER A 21 -12.17 32.03 -7.89
CA SER A 21 -11.76 32.60 -9.18
C SER A 21 -12.83 32.36 -10.25
N HIS A 22 -13.08 33.37 -11.10
CA HIS A 22 -14.03 33.29 -12.23
C HIS A 22 -13.46 32.59 -13.46
N ASP A 23 -12.13 32.49 -13.58
CA ASP A 23 -11.49 32.23 -14.88
C ASP A 23 -10.75 30.90 -15.03
N ARG A 24 -10.72 30.02 -14.06
CA ARG A 24 -9.96 28.74 -14.20
C ARG A 24 -10.62 27.61 -13.43
N ASN A 25 -10.86 26.48 -14.10
CA ASN A 25 -11.19 25.19 -13.48
C ASN A 25 -9.95 24.59 -12.81
N VAL A 26 -9.29 25.35 -11.92
CA VAL A 26 -8.02 24.97 -11.29
C VAL A 26 -8.08 25.28 -9.80
N LEU A 27 -7.75 24.27 -8.98
CA LEU A 27 -7.42 24.46 -7.58
C LEU A 27 -5.98 24.99 -7.50
N SER A 28 -5.73 26.11 -6.80
CA SER A 28 -4.41 26.70 -6.66
C SER A 28 -4.09 27.03 -5.21
N LEU A 29 -2.85 26.77 -4.83
CA LEU A 29 -2.24 27.14 -3.55
C LEU A 29 -1.19 28.21 -3.81
N ASP A 30 -1.28 29.35 -3.11
CA ASP A 30 -0.35 30.46 -3.25
C ASP A 30 0.34 30.73 -1.90
N ASN A 31 1.64 30.38 -1.81
CA ASN A 31 2.52 30.65 -0.66
C ASN A 31 1.96 30.21 0.70
N ILE A 32 1.33 29.05 0.75
CA ILE A 32 0.75 28.46 1.97
C ILE A 32 1.84 28.14 2.98
N SER A 33 1.73 28.72 4.17
CA SER A 33 2.57 28.36 5.31
C SER A 33 1.72 27.97 6.52
N ARG A 34 2.21 26.97 7.29
CA ARG A 34 1.56 26.54 8.53
C ARG A 34 2.60 26.01 9.52
N SER A 35 2.46 26.44 10.79
CA SER A 35 3.33 26.02 11.89
C SER A 35 2.52 25.46 13.05
N PHE A 36 3.09 24.49 13.77
CA PHE A 36 2.53 23.98 15.02
C PHE A 36 3.65 23.93 16.08
N GLY A 37 3.41 24.51 17.24
CA GLY A 37 4.37 24.49 18.34
C GLY A 37 5.75 25.04 17.97
N GLY A 38 5.82 26.05 17.08
CA GLY A 38 7.08 26.64 16.61
C GLY A 38 7.79 25.89 15.48
N ARG A 39 7.32 24.69 15.10
CA ARG A 39 7.84 23.94 13.96
C ARG A 39 7.03 24.26 12.70
N LYS A 40 7.70 24.75 11.65
CA LYS A 40 7.09 24.93 10.32
C LYS A 40 6.80 23.56 9.70
N ILE A 41 5.54 23.30 9.38
CA ILE A 41 5.08 22.08 8.71
C ILE A 41 4.91 22.32 7.22
N LEU A 42 4.40 23.49 6.84
CA LEU A 42 4.32 23.95 5.45
C LEU A 42 5.08 25.26 5.34
N ALA A 43 5.94 25.41 4.33
CA ALA A 43 6.80 26.55 4.14
C ALA A 43 6.65 27.09 2.70
N GLU A 44 5.83 28.14 2.55
CA GLU A 44 5.61 28.86 1.28
C GLU A 44 5.23 27.93 0.12
N VAL A 45 4.31 27.02 0.38
CA VAL A 45 3.87 26.01 -0.57
C VAL A 45 3.02 26.66 -1.65
N SER A 46 3.45 26.56 -2.92
CA SER A 46 2.69 26.98 -4.10
C SER A 46 2.55 25.80 -5.06
N TRP A 47 1.30 25.52 -5.45
CA TRP A 47 0.98 24.38 -6.31
C TRP A 47 -0.41 24.54 -6.93
N SER A 48 -0.66 23.89 -8.07
CA SER A 48 -1.97 23.94 -8.73
C SER A 48 -2.34 22.61 -9.36
N MET A 49 -3.65 22.32 -9.39
CA MET A 49 -4.24 21.12 -9.95
C MET A 49 -5.48 21.45 -10.79
N PRO A 50 -5.63 20.88 -12.01
CA PRO A 50 -6.86 21.02 -12.79
C PRO A 50 -8.04 20.29 -12.15
N ASP A 51 -9.25 20.61 -12.52
CA ASP A 51 -10.51 20.05 -11.98
C ASP A 51 -10.68 18.54 -12.22
N ASN A 52 -9.96 17.96 -13.17
CA ASN A 52 -9.92 16.53 -13.46
C ASN A 52 -8.60 15.86 -13.06
N GLY A 53 -7.72 16.56 -12.33
CA GLY A 53 -6.42 16.03 -11.90
C GLY A 53 -6.55 14.89 -10.89
N ARG A 54 -5.67 13.90 -10.98
CA ARG A 54 -5.61 12.77 -10.08
C ARG A 54 -4.25 12.68 -9.42
N VAL A 55 -4.18 13.14 -8.19
CA VAL A 55 -2.93 13.38 -7.49
C VAL A 55 -2.78 12.47 -6.29
N GLY A 56 -1.68 11.73 -6.24
CA GLY A 56 -1.21 11.02 -5.05
C GLY A 56 -0.33 11.93 -4.19
N LEU A 57 -0.79 12.29 -2.99
CA LEU A 57 0.00 13.08 -2.05
C LEU A 57 0.78 12.14 -1.12
N VAL A 58 2.11 12.13 -1.27
CA VAL A 58 3.01 11.24 -0.55
C VAL A 58 3.97 12.00 0.36
N GLY A 59 4.59 11.32 1.30
CA GLY A 59 5.55 11.88 2.25
C GLY A 59 5.55 11.13 3.56
N LEU A 60 6.56 11.35 4.40
CA LEU A 60 6.69 10.70 5.71
C LEU A 60 5.49 11.01 6.62
N ASN A 61 5.24 10.14 7.62
CA ASN A 61 4.25 10.40 8.64
C ASN A 61 4.65 11.66 9.42
N GLY A 62 3.66 12.55 9.68
CA GLY A 62 3.91 13.84 10.30
C GLY A 62 4.50 14.92 9.37
N ALA A 63 4.67 14.67 8.07
CA ALA A 63 5.13 15.68 7.11
C ALA A 63 4.13 16.80 6.86
N GLY A 64 2.84 16.63 7.25
CA GLY A 64 1.80 17.64 7.10
C GLY A 64 0.79 17.35 5.97
N LYS A 65 0.74 16.13 5.44
CA LYS A 65 -0.20 15.73 4.36
C LYS A 65 -1.66 16.03 4.71
N SER A 66 -2.15 15.50 5.85
CA SER A 66 -3.52 15.75 6.32
C SER A 66 -3.77 17.21 6.67
N THR A 67 -2.74 17.95 7.14
CA THR A 67 -2.84 19.39 7.38
C THR A 67 -3.05 20.15 6.07
N LEU A 68 -2.30 19.82 5.02
CA LEU A 68 -2.47 20.41 3.70
C LEU A 68 -3.87 20.15 3.15
N MET A 69 -4.36 18.92 3.24
CA MET A 69 -5.71 18.55 2.80
C MET A 69 -6.79 19.30 3.58
N LYS A 70 -6.65 19.45 4.92
CA LYS A 70 -7.54 20.24 5.75
C LYS A 70 -7.55 21.73 5.37
N ILE A 71 -6.39 22.29 4.97
CA ILE A 71 -6.30 23.68 4.49
C ILE A 71 -7.01 23.80 3.13
N ILE A 72 -6.81 22.88 2.20
CA ILE A 72 -7.50 22.88 0.90
C ILE A 72 -9.02 22.76 1.09
N ALA A 73 -9.45 21.90 2.02
CA ALA A 73 -10.86 21.70 2.35
C ALA A 73 -11.50 22.89 3.12
N GLY A 74 -10.70 23.87 3.55
CA GLY A 74 -11.18 25.00 4.35
C GLY A 74 -11.50 24.62 5.81
N VAL A 75 -11.10 23.44 6.28
CA VAL A 75 -11.28 22.99 7.67
C VAL A 75 -10.30 23.70 8.62
N THR A 76 -9.11 24.02 8.11
CA THR A 76 -8.05 24.71 8.87
C THR A 76 -7.54 25.89 8.06
N GLU A 77 -7.37 27.04 8.70
CA GLU A 77 -6.81 28.23 8.05
C GLU A 77 -5.27 28.12 7.99
N PRO A 78 -4.62 28.55 6.89
CA PRO A 78 -3.16 28.69 6.83
C PRO A 78 -2.69 29.89 7.69
N ASP A 79 -1.44 29.87 8.16
CA ASP A 79 -0.84 31.03 8.84
C ASP A 79 -0.56 32.19 7.85
N SER A 80 -0.23 31.84 6.59
CA SER A 80 -0.08 32.77 5.48
C SER A 80 -0.37 32.10 4.14
N GLY A 81 -0.62 32.91 3.11
CA GLY A 81 -1.01 32.44 1.79
C GLY A 81 -2.50 32.28 1.61
N ARG A 82 -2.91 31.74 0.48
CA ARG A 82 -4.33 31.54 0.15
C ARG A 82 -4.57 30.32 -0.71
N VAL A 83 -5.77 29.75 -0.60
CA VAL A 83 -6.29 28.69 -1.46
C VAL A 83 -7.29 29.30 -2.42
N THR A 84 -7.13 29.06 -3.71
CA THR A 84 -8.04 29.53 -4.75
C THR A 84 -8.76 28.34 -5.37
N LEU A 85 -10.08 28.37 -5.36
CA LEU A 85 -10.97 27.36 -5.92
C LEU A 85 -11.81 27.95 -7.06
N PRO A 86 -12.26 27.13 -8.05
CA PRO A 86 -13.23 27.55 -9.04
C PRO A 86 -14.52 28.04 -8.38
N GLN A 87 -15.20 28.97 -9.07
CA GLN A 87 -16.49 29.49 -8.59
C GLN A 87 -17.52 28.33 -8.57
N ARG A 88 -18.20 28.15 -7.39
CA ARG A 88 -19.18 27.09 -7.13
C ARG A 88 -18.61 25.67 -7.02
N ALA A 89 -17.28 25.47 -7.06
CA ALA A 89 -16.70 24.13 -6.85
C ALA A 89 -17.04 23.60 -5.45
N ARG A 90 -17.49 22.36 -5.41
CA ARG A 90 -17.74 21.60 -4.18
C ARG A 90 -16.49 20.80 -3.85
N VAL A 91 -16.02 20.92 -2.62
CA VAL A 91 -14.86 20.21 -2.11
C VAL A 91 -15.32 19.31 -0.97
N ALA A 92 -15.00 18.03 -1.04
CA ALA A 92 -15.25 17.10 0.05
C ALA A 92 -13.94 16.51 0.59
N TYR A 93 -13.86 16.36 1.91
CA TYR A 93 -12.71 15.79 2.60
C TYR A 93 -13.14 14.63 3.49
N LEU A 94 -12.56 13.45 3.24
CA LEU A 94 -12.73 12.29 4.11
C LEU A 94 -11.71 12.35 5.24
N HIS A 95 -12.22 12.53 6.49
CA HIS A 95 -11.42 12.51 7.69
C HIS A 95 -10.96 11.09 8.05
N GLN A 96 -9.84 10.98 8.78
CA GLN A 96 -9.37 9.69 9.31
C GLN A 96 -10.20 9.19 10.51
N ASP A 97 -10.83 10.12 11.23
CA ASP A 97 -11.64 9.78 12.41
C ASP A 97 -13.07 9.41 12.00
N ALA A 98 -13.56 8.32 12.56
CA ALA A 98 -14.93 7.87 12.31
C ALA A 98 -15.94 8.90 12.84
N PRO A 99 -16.85 9.35 11.98
CA PRO A 99 -17.88 10.29 12.41
C PRO A 99 -18.86 9.65 13.40
N GLU A 100 -19.41 10.46 14.30
CA GLU A 100 -20.54 10.05 15.11
C GLU A 100 -21.80 10.07 14.25
N MET A 101 -22.38 8.90 14.02
CA MET A 101 -23.60 8.70 13.24
C MET A 101 -24.56 7.82 14.05
N GLY A 102 -25.87 8.02 13.89
CA GLY A 102 -26.89 7.19 14.53
C GLY A 102 -28.30 7.72 14.30
N GLY A 103 -29.29 6.89 14.62
CA GLY A 103 -30.71 7.24 14.54
C GLY A 103 -31.30 7.19 13.13
N ARG A 104 -30.56 6.60 12.15
CA ARG A 104 -31.00 6.35 10.78
C ARG A 104 -30.52 4.99 10.30
N SER A 105 -31.25 4.38 9.37
CA SER A 105 -30.75 3.19 8.70
C SER A 105 -29.55 3.53 7.80
N LEU A 106 -28.74 2.51 7.48
CA LEU A 106 -27.57 2.65 6.60
C LEU A 106 -27.94 3.33 5.27
N LEU A 107 -29.01 2.90 4.62
CA LEU A 107 -29.46 3.47 3.35
C LEU A 107 -29.89 4.93 3.52
N GLN A 108 -30.69 5.24 4.56
CA GLN A 108 -31.14 6.61 4.85
C GLN A 108 -29.98 7.55 5.15
N GLU A 109 -29.00 7.07 5.93
CA GLU A 109 -27.80 7.86 6.24
C GLU A 109 -26.97 8.11 4.98
N THR A 110 -26.84 7.14 4.08
CA THR A 110 -26.10 7.31 2.83
C THR A 110 -26.81 8.30 1.91
N LEU A 111 -28.12 8.20 1.76
CA LEU A 111 -28.93 9.13 0.97
C LEU A 111 -28.92 10.56 1.55
N SER A 112 -28.65 10.73 2.85
CA SER A 112 -28.53 12.06 3.47
C SER A 112 -27.38 12.90 2.92
N ALA A 113 -26.45 12.34 2.14
CA ALA A 113 -25.42 13.08 1.42
C ALA A 113 -26.00 13.98 0.32
N LEU A 114 -27.12 13.57 -0.27
CA LEU A 114 -27.78 14.29 -1.35
C LEU A 114 -28.67 15.43 -0.82
N THR A 115 -28.03 16.41 -0.16
CA THR A 115 -28.74 17.53 0.50
C THR A 115 -29.70 18.29 -0.43
N ARG A 116 -29.26 18.54 -1.66
CA ARG A 116 -30.11 19.23 -2.65
C ARG A 116 -31.37 18.46 -2.99
N LEU A 117 -31.28 17.12 -3.10
CA LEU A 117 -32.44 16.26 -3.31
C LEU A 117 -33.38 16.32 -2.10
N GLN A 118 -32.86 16.27 -0.90
CA GLN A 118 -33.67 16.37 0.33
C GLN A 118 -34.36 17.73 0.46
N GLU A 119 -33.68 18.82 0.08
CA GLU A 119 -34.28 20.15 0.04
C GLU A 119 -35.43 20.23 -0.98
N LEU A 120 -35.23 19.66 -2.19
CA LEU A 120 -36.28 19.58 -3.21
C LEU A 120 -37.46 18.74 -2.76
N GLU A 121 -37.23 17.57 -2.13
CA GLU A 121 -38.28 16.73 -1.55
C GLU A 121 -39.05 17.45 -0.42
N ALA A 122 -38.33 18.11 0.47
CA ALA A 122 -38.95 18.86 1.56
C ALA A 122 -39.81 19.98 0.99
N ARG A 123 -39.34 20.67 -0.05
CA ARG A 123 -40.08 21.72 -0.73
C ARG A 123 -41.29 21.18 -1.47
N GLN A 124 -41.16 20.06 -2.16
CA GLN A 124 -42.29 19.35 -2.77
C GLN A 124 -43.39 19.05 -1.76
N ARG A 125 -43.04 18.43 -0.62
CA ARG A 125 -43.99 18.10 0.44
C ARG A 125 -44.66 19.32 1.04
N GLU A 126 -43.94 20.44 1.16
CA GLU A 126 -44.50 21.71 1.62
C GLU A 126 -45.50 22.28 0.61
N LEU A 127 -45.13 22.30 -0.65
CA LEU A 127 -46.03 22.77 -1.73
C LEU A 127 -47.28 21.90 -1.88
N GLU A 128 -47.17 20.60 -1.76
CA GLU A 128 -48.28 19.65 -1.76
C GLU A 128 -49.23 19.92 -0.57
N LYS A 129 -48.71 20.28 0.61
CA LYS A 129 -49.54 20.67 1.76
C LYS A 129 -50.27 21.98 1.51
N ILE A 130 -49.64 22.99 0.91
CA ILE A 130 -50.28 24.26 0.54
C ILE A 130 -51.39 24.02 -0.45
N LEU A 131 -51.16 23.23 -1.50
CA LEU A 131 -52.19 22.85 -2.51
C LEU A 131 -53.37 22.08 -1.92
N ALA A 132 -53.10 21.25 -0.88
CA ALA A 132 -54.19 20.52 -0.17
C ALA A 132 -54.99 21.40 0.77
N SER A 133 -54.40 22.45 1.31
CA SER A 133 -55.08 23.38 2.27
C SER A 133 -55.81 24.54 1.59
N GLU A 134 -55.35 24.96 0.42
CA GLU A 134 -55.91 26.07 -0.37
C GLU A 134 -56.28 25.61 -1.79
N PRO A 135 -57.51 25.14 -2.05
CA PRO A 135 -57.85 24.55 -3.35
C PRO A 135 -58.01 25.55 -4.50
N SER A 136 -57.99 26.87 -4.28
CA SER A 136 -57.97 27.89 -5.32
C SER A 136 -57.57 29.27 -4.77
N GLY A 137 -56.82 30.04 -5.58
CA GLY A 137 -56.39 31.39 -5.25
C GLY A 137 -54.93 31.69 -5.66
N PRO A 138 -54.45 32.95 -5.50
CA PRO A 138 -53.12 33.33 -5.93
C PRO A 138 -51.98 32.49 -5.27
N ALA A 139 -52.16 32.03 -4.05
CA ALA A 139 -51.20 31.19 -3.33
C ALA A 139 -51.20 29.75 -3.91
N HIS A 140 -52.38 29.23 -4.31
CA HIS A 140 -52.49 27.93 -4.98
C HIS A 140 -51.78 27.95 -6.36
N ASP A 141 -52.04 28.98 -7.18
CA ASP A 141 -51.45 29.09 -8.53
C ASP A 141 -49.94 29.23 -8.45
N ALA A 142 -49.42 30.01 -7.55
CA ALA A 142 -47.98 30.15 -7.32
C ALA A 142 -47.34 28.82 -6.82
N ALA A 143 -48.01 28.11 -5.92
CA ALA A 143 -47.54 26.82 -5.42
C ALA A 143 -47.54 25.74 -6.53
N LEU A 144 -48.51 25.80 -7.45
CA LEU A 144 -48.58 24.87 -8.59
C LEU A 144 -47.46 25.09 -9.61
N GLU A 145 -47.15 26.37 -9.90
CA GLU A 145 -46.03 26.74 -10.79
C GLU A 145 -44.70 26.30 -10.18
N GLU A 146 -44.47 26.62 -8.90
CA GLU A 146 -43.24 26.24 -8.18
C GLU A 146 -43.12 24.70 -8.05
N LEU A 147 -44.22 23.98 -7.83
CA LEU A 147 -44.23 22.51 -7.81
C LEU A 147 -43.80 21.94 -9.15
N GLY A 148 -44.26 22.53 -10.27
CA GLY A 148 -43.79 22.14 -11.60
C GLY A 148 -42.30 22.31 -11.80
N GLU A 149 -41.73 23.40 -11.31
CA GLU A 149 -40.27 23.61 -11.35
C GLU A 149 -39.51 22.63 -10.47
N VAL A 150 -40.00 22.37 -9.25
CA VAL A 150 -39.40 21.39 -8.31
C VAL A 150 -39.45 19.97 -8.89
N LEU A 151 -40.57 19.55 -9.48
CA LEU A 151 -40.69 18.25 -10.12
C LEU A 151 -39.75 18.11 -11.32
N SER A 152 -39.67 19.12 -12.16
CA SER A 152 -38.72 19.14 -13.27
C SER A 152 -37.26 19.07 -12.78
N GLN A 153 -36.90 19.75 -11.69
CA GLN A 153 -35.57 19.62 -11.09
C GLN A 153 -35.32 18.23 -10.50
N LEU A 154 -36.33 17.60 -9.87
CA LEU A 154 -36.22 16.22 -9.38
C LEU A 154 -36.05 15.22 -10.51
N GLU A 155 -36.76 15.34 -11.62
CA GLU A 155 -36.62 14.48 -12.79
C GLU A 155 -35.22 14.63 -13.42
N HIS A 156 -34.74 15.85 -13.58
CA HIS A 156 -33.39 16.11 -14.13
C HIS A 156 -32.25 15.70 -13.19
N SER A 157 -32.48 15.61 -11.88
CA SER A 157 -31.51 15.20 -10.87
C SER A 157 -31.38 13.67 -10.71
N ASP A 158 -32.05 12.88 -11.55
CA ASP A 158 -32.06 11.41 -11.49
C ASP A 158 -32.45 10.87 -10.09
N PHE A 159 -33.46 11.50 -9.50
CA PHE A 159 -33.97 11.18 -8.18
C PHE A 159 -34.36 9.71 -8.03
N TYR A 160 -35.06 9.16 -9.03
CA TYR A 160 -35.49 7.74 -9.04
C TYR A 160 -34.33 6.75 -9.10
N GLY A 161 -33.16 7.18 -9.56
CA GLY A 161 -31.93 6.37 -9.57
C GLY A 161 -31.06 6.52 -8.32
N ALA A 162 -31.34 7.50 -7.43
CA ALA A 162 -30.49 7.81 -6.28
C ALA A 162 -30.37 6.64 -5.30
N GLU A 163 -31.46 5.96 -5.02
CA GLU A 163 -31.46 4.79 -4.14
C GLU A 163 -30.67 3.63 -4.75
N SER A 164 -30.87 3.34 -6.03
CA SER A 164 -30.12 2.29 -6.73
C SER A 164 -28.62 2.61 -6.79
N ARG A 165 -28.24 3.88 -6.98
CA ARG A 165 -26.84 4.31 -6.91
C ARG A 165 -26.26 4.17 -5.50
N ALA A 166 -27.04 4.56 -4.47
CA ALA A 166 -26.62 4.40 -3.08
C ALA A 166 -26.39 2.92 -2.74
N GLN A 167 -27.31 2.03 -3.15
CA GLN A 167 -27.16 0.59 -2.98
C GLN A 167 -25.95 0.05 -3.74
N ALA A 168 -25.72 0.47 -4.99
CA ALA A 168 -24.56 0.06 -5.78
C ALA A 168 -23.24 0.47 -5.12
N VAL A 169 -23.15 1.70 -4.60
CA VAL A 169 -21.98 2.18 -3.85
C VAL A 169 -21.78 1.40 -2.55
N LEU A 170 -22.86 1.15 -1.80
CA LEU A 170 -22.79 0.38 -0.55
C LEU A 170 -22.34 -1.07 -0.81
N PHE A 171 -22.92 -1.75 -1.80
CA PHE A 171 -22.53 -3.12 -2.14
C PHE A 171 -21.08 -3.18 -2.64
N GLY A 172 -20.66 -2.20 -3.44
CA GLY A 172 -19.27 -2.08 -3.87
C GLY A 172 -18.29 -1.90 -2.71
N LEU A 173 -18.69 -1.25 -1.64
CA LEU A 173 -17.91 -1.10 -0.42
C LEU A 173 -18.06 -2.28 0.56
N GLY A 174 -18.71 -3.38 0.15
CA GLY A 174 -18.80 -4.63 0.91
C GLY A 174 -19.93 -4.71 1.92
N PHE A 175 -20.95 -3.85 1.83
CA PHE A 175 -22.20 -4.01 2.58
C PHE A 175 -23.11 -5.04 1.90
N THR A 176 -24.00 -5.63 2.66
CA THR A 176 -24.99 -6.61 2.18
C THR A 176 -26.41 -6.03 2.19
N ALA A 177 -27.34 -6.67 1.51
CA ALA A 177 -28.73 -6.24 1.52
C ALA A 177 -29.34 -6.25 2.94
N SER A 178 -28.91 -7.16 3.82
CA SER A 178 -29.33 -7.21 5.22
C SER A 178 -28.83 -6.05 6.08
N ASP A 179 -27.82 -5.32 5.62
CA ASP A 179 -27.26 -4.18 6.36
C ASP A 179 -28.02 -2.87 6.09
N LEU A 180 -28.75 -2.79 4.97
CA LEU A 180 -29.36 -1.53 4.50
C LEU A 180 -30.33 -0.91 5.50
N ASP A 181 -31.07 -1.74 6.24
CA ASP A 181 -32.10 -1.30 7.20
C ASP A 181 -31.56 -1.18 8.64
N ARG A 182 -30.31 -1.59 8.89
CA ARG A 182 -29.70 -1.53 10.23
C ARG A 182 -29.34 -0.11 10.62
N ASP A 183 -29.48 0.21 11.90
CA ASP A 183 -29.06 1.53 12.45
C ASP A 183 -27.54 1.68 12.33
N VAL A 184 -27.10 2.87 11.87
CA VAL A 184 -25.68 3.19 11.72
C VAL A 184 -24.93 3.16 13.05
N ALA A 185 -25.61 3.39 14.18
CA ALA A 185 -25.02 3.31 15.52
C ALA A 185 -24.51 1.91 15.88
N GLU A 186 -25.07 0.85 15.29
CA GLU A 186 -24.68 -0.54 15.55
C GLU A 186 -23.32 -0.91 14.93
N PHE A 187 -22.85 -0.12 13.97
CA PHE A 187 -21.63 -0.42 13.25
C PHE A 187 -20.37 0.08 13.97
N SER A 188 -19.29 -0.67 13.79
CA SER A 188 -17.97 -0.29 14.31
C SER A 188 -17.44 0.99 13.66
N GLY A 189 -16.45 1.64 14.29
CA GLY A 189 -15.82 2.86 13.76
C GLY A 189 -15.30 2.69 12.33
N GLY A 190 -14.65 1.58 12.03
CA GLY A 190 -14.15 1.31 10.68
C GLY A 190 -15.26 1.16 9.63
N ILE A 191 -16.41 0.58 10.01
CA ILE A 191 -17.57 0.49 9.12
C ILE A 191 -18.22 1.87 8.96
N ARG A 192 -18.29 2.69 10.01
CA ARG A 192 -18.78 4.07 9.90
C ARG A 192 -17.91 4.93 8.98
N MET A 193 -16.59 4.68 8.93
CA MET A 193 -15.70 5.30 7.93
C MET A 193 -16.07 4.90 6.50
N ARG A 194 -16.44 3.63 6.25
CA ARG A 194 -16.92 3.21 4.93
C ARG A 194 -18.24 3.89 4.56
N ILE A 195 -19.14 4.11 5.53
CA ILE A 195 -20.38 4.85 5.31
C ILE A 195 -20.07 6.31 4.92
N ALA A 196 -19.12 6.95 5.61
CA ALA A 196 -18.67 8.29 5.24
C ALA A 196 -18.09 8.36 3.82
N LEU A 197 -17.30 7.36 3.45
CA LEU A 197 -16.79 7.21 2.08
C LEU A 197 -17.95 7.02 1.09
N ALA A 198 -18.92 6.14 1.37
CA ALA A 198 -20.10 5.93 0.53
C ALA A 198 -20.88 7.24 0.29
N LYS A 199 -21.09 8.04 1.35
CA LYS A 199 -21.75 9.35 1.25
C LYS A 199 -20.98 10.29 0.30
N MET A 200 -19.64 10.34 0.42
CA MET A 200 -18.80 11.17 -0.43
C MET A 200 -18.83 10.73 -1.89
N LEU A 201 -18.77 9.42 -2.15
CA LEU A 201 -18.83 8.87 -3.50
C LEU A 201 -20.19 9.13 -4.15
N LEU A 202 -21.28 9.06 -3.37
CA LEU A 202 -22.63 9.32 -3.85
C LEU A 202 -22.87 10.79 -4.17
N ASP A 203 -22.31 11.73 -3.36
CA ASP A 203 -22.46 13.19 -3.56
C ASP A 203 -21.69 13.71 -4.78
N GLN A 204 -20.64 13.03 -5.22
CA GLN A 204 -19.82 13.38 -6.37
C GLN A 204 -19.37 14.86 -6.39
N PRO A 205 -18.54 15.32 -5.43
CA PRO A 205 -18.03 16.69 -5.39
C PRO A 205 -17.06 16.97 -6.54
N ASP A 206 -16.84 18.23 -6.90
CA ASP A 206 -15.90 18.62 -7.97
C ASP A 206 -14.44 18.27 -7.59
N PHE A 207 -14.10 18.39 -6.30
CA PHE A 207 -12.80 17.95 -5.75
C PHE A 207 -13.00 17.02 -4.57
N MET A 208 -12.42 15.83 -4.64
CA MET A 208 -12.47 14.80 -3.61
C MET A 208 -11.10 14.64 -2.96
N MET A 209 -11.03 14.80 -1.65
CA MET A 209 -9.82 14.57 -0.87
C MET A 209 -9.97 13.37 0.04
N LEU A 210 -9.17 12.35 -0.21
CA LEU A 210 -9.23 11.04 0.44
C LEU A 210 -7.99 10.82 1.29
N ASP A 211 -8.16 10.80 2.62
CA ASP A 211 -7.07 10.52 3.56
C ASP A 211 -7.17 9.08 4.05
N GLU A 212 -6.30 8.21 3.53
CA GLU A 212 -6.25 6.76 3.79
C GLU A 212 -7.58 6.03 3.53
N PRO A 213 -8.21 6.19 2.34
CA PRO A 213 -9.53 5.59 2.06
C PRO A 213 -9.52 4.07 2.02
N THR A 214 -8.35 3.46 1.84
CA THR A 214 -8.15 2.01 1.76
C THR A 214 -8.11 1.33 3.12
N ASN A 215 -7.99 2.10 4.21
CA ASN A 215 -8.05 1.56 5.55
C ASN A 215 -9.46 0.98 5.81
N HIS A 216 -9.52 -0.17 6.48
CA HIS A 216 -10.76 -0.89 6.80
C HIS A 216 -11.53 -1.47 5.61
N LEU A 217 -11.01 -1.35 4.36
CA LEU A 217 -11.56 -2.03 3.19
C LEU A 217 -10.87 -3.39 2.99
N ASP A 218 -11.65 -4.42 2.70
CA ASP A 218 -11.08 -5.66 2.18
C ASP A 218 -10.65 -5.50 0.71
N ILE A 219 -10.01 -6.52 0.16
CA ILE A 219 -9.42 -6.43 -1.16
C ILE A 219 -10.50 -6.25 -2.25
N GLU A 220 -11.69 -6.85 -2.07
CA GLU A 220 -12.78 -6.72 -3.03
C GLU A 220 -13.35 -5.30 -3.06
N ALA A 221 -13.61 -4.70 -1.90
CA ALA A 221 -14.05 -3.31 -1.79
C ALA A 221 -12.99 -2.31 -2.29
N ARG A 222 -11.68 -2.61 -2.09
CA ARG A 222 -10.59 -1.80 -2.67
C ARG A 222 -10.59 -1.85 -4.19
N ASN A 223 -10.72 -3.03 -4.79
CA ASN A 223 -10.79 -3.19 -6.25
C ASN A 223 -11.94 -2.39 -6.83
N TRP A 224 -13.11 -2.49 -6.21
CA TRP A 224 -14.28 -1.72 -6.63
C TRP A 224 -14.04 -0.21 -6.51
N LEU A 225 -13.43 0.25 -5.40
CA LEU A 225 -13.10 1.65 -5.20
C LEU A 225 -12.09 2.16 -6.25
N GLU A 226 -11.08 1.36 -6.60
CA GLU A 226 -10.14 1.66 -7.68
C GLU A 226 -10.84 1.89 -9.01
N GLU A 227 -11.79 1.00 -9.38
CA GLU A 227 -12.57 1.10 -10.62
C GLU A 227 -13.49 2.33 -10.60
N TYR A 228 -14.16 2.57 -9.49
CA TYR A 228 -15.03 3.73 -9.31
C TYR A 228 -14.26 5.04 -9.47
N LEU A 229 -13.17 5.21 -8.73
CA LEU A 229 -12.32 6.40 -8.83
C LEU A 229 -11.64 6.51 -10.20
N GLY A 230 -11.35 5.39 -10.86
CA GLY A 230 -10.88 5.33 -12.23
C GLY A 230 -11.83 5.97 -13.24
N SER A 231 -13.13 5.90 -13.02
CA SER A 231 -14.17 6.50 -13.87
C SER A 231 -14.65 7.88 -13.41
N TYR A 232 -14.19 8.34 -12.24
CA TYR A 232 -14.61 9.61 -11.66
C TYR A 232 -14.13 10.80 -12.50
N ARG A 233 -14.99 11.82 -12.68
CA ARG A 233 -14.70 12.97 -13.57
C ARG A 233 -14.10 14.17 -12.84
N GLY A 234 -14.30 14.30 -11.55
CA GLY A 234 -13.77 15.39 -10.74
C GLY A 234 -12.31 15.21 -10.36
N GLY A 235 -11.71 16.24 -9.76
CA GLY A 235 -10.35 16.20 -9.23
C GLY A 235 -10.25 15.32 -7.98
N ILE A 236 -9.16 14.55 -7.88
CA ILE A 236 -8.90 13.67 -6.75
C ILE A 236 -7.54 13.98 -6.15
N ILE A 237 -7.47 14.20 -4.84
CA ILE A 237 -6.25 14.19 -4.07
C ILE A 237 -6.33 13.03 -3.08
N VAL A 238 -5.40 12.09 -3.19
CA VAL A 238 -5.38 10.88 -2.37
C VAL A 238 -4.10 10.82 -1.55
N VAL A 239 -4.23 10.56 -0.25
CA VAL A 239 -3.16 10.06 0.62
C VAL A 239 -3.43 8.58 0.85
N SER A 240 -2.49 7.71 0.52
CA SER A 240 -2.59 6.29 0.82
C SER A 240 -1.21 5.66 1.04
N HIS A 241 -1.18 4.63 1.87
CA HIS A 241 -0.03 3.75 2.05
C HIS A 241 -0.14 2.46 1.23
N ASP A 242 -1.08 2.39 0.30
CA ASP A 242 -1.25 1.31 -0.68
C ASP A 242 -0.69 1.74 -2.04
N ARG A 243 0.44 1.14 -2.44
CA ARG A 243 1.15 1.46 -3.69
C ARG A 243 0.34 1.13 -4.94
N TYR A 244 -0.33 -0.04 -4.93
CA TYR A 244 -1.16 -0.47 -6.07
C TYR A 244 -2.35 0.45 -6.27
N PHE A 245 -2.97 0.87 -5.18
CA PHE A 245 -4.06 1.83 -5.20
C PHE A 245 -3.61 3.17 -5.80
N LEU A 246 -2.48 3.71 -5.32
CA LEU A 246 -1.93 4.96 -5.86
C LEU A 246 -1.61 4.84 -7.36
N ASP A 247 -0.96 3.75 -7.79
CA ASP A 247 -0.61 3.55 -9.21
C ASP A 247 -1.83 3.46 -10.12
N ARG A 248 -2.96 2.94 -9.64
CA ARG A 248 -4.17 2.80 -10.44
C ARG A 248 -5.04 4.05 -10.47
N VAL A 249 -5.08 4.79 -9.37
CA VAL A 249 -6.01 5.90 -9.19
C VAL A 249 -5.39 7.23 -9.60
N THR A 250 -4.06 7.38 -9.51
CA THR A 250 -3.38 8.67 -9.72
C THR A 250 -2.52 8.68 -10.98
N ASP A 251 -2.49 9.82 -11.67
CA ASP A 251 -1.65 10.08 -12.84
C ASP A 251 -0.44 10.97 -12.52
N ARG A 252 -0.45 11.60 -11.35
CA ARG A 252 0.63 12.44 -10.81
C ARG A 252 0.88 12.15 -9.35
N THR A 253 2.12 12.28 -8.94
CA THR A 253 2.51 12.14 -7.52
C THR A 253 3.14 13.43 -7.04
N VAL A 254 2.69 13.91 -5.88
CA VAL A 254 3.21 15.11 -5.22
C VAL A 254 3.80 14.70 -3.87
N GLU A 255 5.10 14.89 -3.72
CA GLU A 255 5.81 14.61 -2.47
C GLU A 255 5.84 15.84 -1.56
N LEU A 256 5.37 15.69 -0.33
CA LEU A 256 5.53 16.68 0.73
C LEU A 256 6.72 16.29 1.60
N SER A 257 7.81 17.03 1.47
CA SER A 257 9.05 16.82 2.22
C SER A 257 9.60 18.14 2.74
N ARG A 258 9.96 18.17 4.03
CA ARG A 258 10.52 19.37 4.70
C ARG A 258 9.69 20.65 4.48
N GLY A 259 8.37 20.51 4.42
CA GLY A 259 7.42 21.62 4.24
C GLY A 259 7.32 22.15 2.80
N LYS A 260 7.94 21.50 1.82
CA LYS A 260 7.89 21.86 0.39
C LYS A 260 7.20 20.75 -0.41
N LEU A 261 6.51 21.12 -1.50
CA LEU A 261 5.95 20.19 -2.47
C LEU A 261 6.90 20.00 -3.65
N THR A 262 7.05 18.76 -4.07
CA THR A 262 7.75 18.39 -5.30
C THR A 262 6.80 17.54 -6.14
N GLU A 263 6.51 17.96 -7.37
CA GLU A 263 5.62 17.25 -8.28
C GLU A 263 6.42 16.32 -9.20
N TYR A 264 5.89 15.11 -9.40
CA TYR A 264 6.39 14.10 -10.32
C TYR A 264 5.28 13.77 -11.32
N PRO A 265 5.53 13.94 -12.65
CA PRO A 265 4.51 13.76 -13.69
C PRO A 265 4.29 12.29 -14.02
N GLY A 266 3.84 11.50 -13.04
CA GLY A 266 3.58 10.08 -13.19
C GLY A 266 2.97 9.45 -11.94
N PRO A 267 2.52 8.19 -12.05
CA PRO A 267 1.97 7.42 -10.94
C PRO A 267 3.04 7.13 -9.88
N TYR A 268 2.65 6.47 -8.79
CA TYR A 268 3.54 6.23 -7.65
C TYR A 268 4.79 5.41 -8.00
N SER A 269 4.69 4.45 -8.89
CA SER A 269 5.83 3.66 -9.38
C SER A 269 6.85 4.48 -10.18
N PHE A 270 6.39 5.50 -10.93
CA PHE A 270 7.26 6.47 -11.58
C PHE A 270 7.97 7.35 -10.54
N TYR A 271 7.23 7.85 -9.55
CA TYR A 271 7.79 8.63 -8.45
C TYR A 271 8.92 7.88 -7.72
N LEU A 272 8.73 6.61 -7.39
CA LEU A 272 9.76 5.82 -6.69
C LEU A 272 11.07 5.78 -7.47
N ARG A 273 11.02 5.51 -8.77
CA ARG A 273 12.21 5.43 -9.64
C ARG A 273 12.89 6.79 -9.78
N GLU A 274 12.12 7.84 -10.03
CA GLU A 274 12.65 9.19 -10.19
C GLU A 274 13.22 9.74 -8.89
N ARG A 275 12.56 9.48 -7.76
CA ARG A 275 13.04 9.86 -6.43
C ARG A 275 14.36 9.18 -6.10
N GLU A 276 14.48 7.88 -6.38
CA GLU A 276 15.72 7.13 -6.15
C GLU A 276 16.86 7.65 -7.02
N ALA A 277 16.60 7.92 -8.30
CA ALA A 277 17.58 8.53 -9.20
C ALA A 277 18.03 9.92 -8.73
N ARG A 278 17.09 10.78 -8.29
CA ARG A 278 17.42 12.10 -7.72
C ARG A 278 18.20 11.99 -6.43
N PHE A 279 17.77 11.11 -5.53
CA PHE A 279 18.48 10.87 -4.26
C PHE A 279 19.91 10.41 -4.51
N GLU A 280 20.12 9.52 -5.45
CA GLU A 280 21.47 9.03 -5.80
C GLU A 280 22.31 10.16 -6.42
N ALA A 281 21.75 11.00 -7.28
CA ALA A 281 22.42 12.16 -7.84
C ALA A 281 22.78 13.20 -6.74
N GLU A 282 21.85 13.50 -5.83
CA GLU A 282 22.09 14.39 -4.69
C GLU A 282 23.17 13.83 -3.75
N ARG A 283 23.14 12.52 -3.50
CA ARG A 283 24.15 11.82 -2.68
C ARG A 283 25.55 11.96 -3.29
N LEU A 284 25.66 11.66 -4.58
CA LEU A 284 26.94 11.78 -5.29
C LEU A 284 27.45 13.22 -5.32
N ALA A 285 26.57 14.19 -5.53
CA ALA A 285 26.93 15.61 -5.48
C ALA A 285 27.41 16.03 -4.09
N TYR A 286 26.71 15.61 -3.03
CA TYR A 286 27.09 15.85 -1.64
C TYR A 286 28.45 15.21 -1.29
N GLU A 287 28.64 13.92 -1.62
CA GLU A 287 29.91 13.21 -1.36
C GLU A 287 31.07 13.85 -2.12
N LYS A 288 30.87 14.27 -3.37
CA LYS A 288 31.86 14.98 -4.18
C LYS A 288 32.23 16.31 -3.54
N GLN A 289 31.23 17.12 -3.15
CA GLN A 289 31.48 18.40 -2.48
C GLN A 289 32.19 18.21 -1.14
N ARG A 290 31.78 17.24 -0.33
CA ARG A 290 32.40 16.90 0.95
C ARG A 290 33.86 16.52 0.77
N ALA A 291 34.18 15.67 -0.19
CA ALA A 291 35.56 15.29 -0.49
C ALA A 291 36.42 16.50 -0.96
N GLU A 292 35.80 17.45 -1.70
CA GLU A 292 36.47 18.69 -2.11
C GLU A 292 36.74 19.59 -0.91
N ILE A 293 35.77 19.78 -0.01
CA ILE A 293 35.92 20.54 1.24
C ILE A 293 37.03 19.91 2.09
N GLU A 294 37.01 18.62 2.33
CA GLU A 294 38.04 17.91 3.11
C GLU A 294 39.45 18.09 2.51
N ARG A 295 39.58 18.04 1.18
CA ARG A 295 40.85 18.33 0.49
C ARG A 295 41.32 19.76 0.69
N MET A 296 40.41 20.75 0.59
CA MET A 296 40.74 22.18 0.84
C MET A 296 41.14 22.41 2.29
N GLU A 297 40.43 21.85 3.25
CA GLU A 297 40.74 21.97 4.68
C GLU A 297 42.07 21.30 5.02
N ALA A 298 42.36 20.11 4.49
CA ALA A 298 43.63 19.43 4.64
C ALA A 298 44.81 20.26 4.05
N PHE A 299 44.60 20.89 2.88
CA PHE A 299 45.57 21.79 2.27
C PHE A 299 45.82 23.03 3.15
N ILE A 300 44.74 23.69 3.62
CA ILE A 300 44.83 24.85 4.52
C ILE A 300 45.57 24.48 5.79
N SER A 301 45.21 23.39 6.45
CA SER A 301 45.86 22.92 7.68
C SER A 301 47.36 22.66 7.49
N ARG A 302 47.74 21.97 6.40
CA ARG A 302 49.12 21.60 6.11
C ARG A 302 50.02 22.80 5.83
N PHE A 303 49.49 23.85 5.17
CA PHE A 303 50.31 24.99 4.70
C PHE A 303 50.02 26.28 5.44
N ARG A 304 49.19 26.30 6.49
CA ARG A 304 48.77 27.47 7.26
C ARG A 304 49.95 28.30 7.83
N TYR A 305 51.03 27.64 8.21
CA TYR A 305 52.17 28.27 8.86
C TYR A 305 53.34 28.57 7.89
N GLN A 306 53.20 28.30 6.61
CA GLN A 306 54.26 28.54 5.62
C GLN A 306 54.08 29.93 4.97
N ALA A 307 54.99 30.89 5.30
CA ALA A 307 54.95 32.24 4.78
C ALA A 307 54.94 32.32 3.23
N SER A 308 55.70 31.45 2.55
CA SER A 308 55.72 31.37 1.07
C SER A 308 54.39 30.98 0.40
N LYS A 309 53.50 30.33 1.15
CA LYS A 309 52.20 29.86 0.65
C LYS A 309 50.99 30.65 1.20
N ALA A 310 51.23 31.70 2.02
CA ALA A 310 50.19 32.46 2.70
C ALA A 310 49.09 33.00 1.74
N LYS A 311 49.49 33.55 0.59
CA LYS A 311 48.55 34.03 -0.43
C LYS A 311 47.62 32.92 -0.99
N LEU A 312 48.21 31.74 -1.21
CA LEU A 312 47.47 30.59 -1.75
C LEU A 312 46.49 30.03 -0.70
N VAL A 313 46.92 29.95 0.56
CA VAL A 313 46.07 29.53 1.70
C VAL A 313 44.91 30.51 1.87
N GLN A 314 45.14 31.83 1.85
CA GLN A 314 44.08 32.83 1.92
C GLN A 314 43.09 32.73 0.76
N SER A 315 43.58 32.47 -0.46
CA SER A 315 42.72 32.23 -1.62
C SER A 315 41.79 31.02 -1.41
N ARG A 316 42.33 29.89 -0.87
CA ARG A 316 41.56 28.68 -0.58
C ARG A 316 40.55 28.88 0.56
N ILE A 317 40.90 29.65 1.60
CA ILE A 317 39.95 30.02 2.66
C ILE A 317 38.77 30.80 2.05
N LYS A 318 39.06 31.83 1.23
CA LYS A 318 38.01 32.62 0.58
C LYS A 318 37.14 31.78 -0.37
N GLN A 319 37.70 30.75 -1.01
CA GLN A 319 36.92 29.79 -1.83
C GLN A 319 36.00 28.96 -0.93
N LEU A 320 36.49 28.42 0.18
CA LEU A 320 35.74 27.65 1.15
C LEU A 320 34.58 28.45 1.76
N ASP A 321 34.84 29.74 2.12
CA ASP A 321 33.84 30.64 2.70
C ASP A 321 32.73 31.04 1.70
N LYS A 322 33.02 31.02 0.39
CA LYS A 322 32.06 31.31 -0.68
C LYS A 322 31.28 30.08 -1.14
N LEU A 323 31.73 28.88 -0.75
CA LEU A 323 31.13 27.65 -1.20
C LEU A 323 29.80 27.43 -0.44
N GLU A 324 28.71 27.43 -1.15
CA GLU A 324 27.41 27.08 -0.60
C GLU A 324 27.39 25.58 -0.26
N ARG A 325 27.28 25.27 1.02
CA ARG A 325 27.35 23.87 1.48
C ARG A 325 26.03 23.18 1.18
N LEU A 326 26.11 22.08 0.44
CA LEU A 326 24.96 21.19 0.23
C LEU A 326 24.55 20.55 1.57
N GLU A 327 23.27 20.51 1.84
CA GLU A 327 22.75 19.74 2.96
C GLU A 327 22.81 18.24 2.64
N PRO A 328 23.03 17.37 3.65
CA PRO A 328 22.96 15.93 3.42
C PRO A 328 21.56 15.54 2.90
N PRO A 329 21.49 14.70 1.86
CA PRO A 329 20.20 14.27 1.29
C PRO A 329 19.30 13.66 2.36
N ALA A 330 18.01 13.96 2.31
CA ALA A 330 17.02 13.42 3.23
C ALA A 330 16.86 11.91 2.99
N GLY A 331 17.12 11.09 4.03
CA GLY A 331 17.03 9.63 3.90
C GLY A 331 18.38 8.93 3.69
N MET A 332 19.50 9.63 3.87
CA MET A 332 20.84 9.04 3.82
C MET A 332 21.05 7.98 4.91
N GLU A 333 20.32 8.07 6.01
CA GLU A 333 20.28 7.04 7.04
C GLU A 333 19.31 5.94 6.61
N ARG A 334 19.86 4.78 6.27
CA ARG A 334 19.03 3.59 6.05
C ARG A 334 18.33 3.27 7.37
N PRO A 335 17.00 2.97 7.35
CA PRO A 335 16.34 2.52 8.55
C PRO A 335 17.09 1.31 9.10
N PRO A 336 17.30 1.22 10.41
CA PRO A 336 17.98 0.09 11.02
C PRO A 336 17.21 -1.20 10.71
N SER A 337 17.94 -2.27 10.39
CA SER A 337 17.34 -3.57 10.08
C SER A 337 16.83 -4.26 11.34
N ILE A 338 15.68 -4.95 11.23
CA ILE A 338 15.16 -5.78 12.31
C ILE A 338 15.98 -7.08 12.37
N THR A 339 16.55 -7.35 13.54
CA THR A 339 17.26 -8.59 13.83
C THR A 339 16.39 -9.48 14.69
N PHE A 340 16.17 -10.72 14.24
CA PHE A 340 15.43 -11.72 15.02
C PHE A 340 16.35 -12.48 15.97
N PRO A 341 15.90 -12.77 17.20
CA PRO A 341 16.66 -13.64 18.09
C PRO A 341 16.72 -15.06 17.52
N SER A 342 17.85 -15.73 17.72
CA SER A 342 18.02 -17.12 17.30
C SER A 342 17.03 -18.04 18.04
N CYS A 343 16.38 -18.93 17.30
CA CYS A 343 15.45 -19.91 17.83
C CYS A 343 15.75 -21.29 17.25
N ASP A 344 15.55 -22.32 18.04
CA ASP A 344 15.72 -23.72 17.62
C ASP A 344 14.70 -24.08 16.54
N ARG A 345 15.09 -25.01 15.65
CA ARG A 345 14.19 -25.51 14.62
C ARG A 345 13.12 -26.38 15.25
N GLY A 346 11.85 -26.00 15.10
CA GLY A 346 10.70 -26.83 15.45
C GLY A 346 10.47 -28.01 14.49
N ALA A 347 9.45 -28.80 14.76
CA ALA A 347 9.02 -29.93 13.93
C ALA A 347 8.77 -29.53 12.47
N ARG A 348 8.81 -30.49 11.54
CA ARG A 348 8.50 -30.27 10.12
C ARG A 348 7.06 -29.80 9.92
N ARG A 349 6.09 -30.45 10.60
CA ARG A 349 4.70 -29.97 10.64
C ARG A 349 4.57 -29.02 11.82
N VAL A 350 4.27 -27.76 11.53
CA VAL A 350 4.08 -26.71 12.53
C VAL A 350 2.69 -26.78 13.13
N PHE A 351 1.68 -26.88 12.28
CA PHE A 351 0.28 -27.04 12.69
C PHE A 351 -0.41 -28.13 11.86
N GLU A 352 -1.33 -28.84 12.51
CA GLU A 352 -2.23 -29.77 11.87
C GLU A 352 -3.63 -29.61 12.48
N LEU A 353 -4.60 -29.24 11.67
CA LEU A 353 -6.02 -29.22 11.99
C LEU A 353 -6.66 -30.39 11.29
N THR A 354 -7.41 -31.20 12.03
CA THR A 354 -8.13 -32.38 11.49
C THR A 354 -9.61 -32.20 11.78
N ARG A 355 -10.41 -32.10 10.72
CA ARG A 355 -11.86 -31.89 10.79
C ARG A 355 -12.24 -30.78 11.76
N ALA A 356 -11.53 -29.66 11.68
CA ALA A 356 -11.70 -28.53 12.58
C ALA A 356 -13.06 -27.86 12.38
N VAL A 357 -13.82 -27.75 13.47
CA VAL A 357 -15.15 -27.12 13.50
C VAL A 357 -15.12 -25.98 14.51
N LYS A 358 -15.68 -24.81 14.13
CA LYS A 358 -15.83 -23.68 15.04
C LYS A 358 -17.17 -22.98 14.87
N TYR A 359 -17.86 -22.84 16.00
CA TYR A 359 -19.10 -22.09 16.12
C TYR A 359 -18.92 -20.91 17.08
N TYR A 360 -19.66 -19.81 16.81
CA TYR A 360 -19.93 -18.73 17.75
C TYR A 360 -21.45 -18.60 17.88
N GLY A 361 -22.01 -19.13 18.97
CA GLY A 361 -23.46 -19.29 19.08
C GLY A 361 -23.96 -20.16 17.92
N ASP A 362 -24.92 -19.65 17.16
CA ASP A 362 -25.50 -20.33 16.00
C ASP A 362 -24.70 -20.15 14.69
N LEU A 363 -23.68 -19.26 14.71
CA LEU A 363 -22.88 -18.97 13.52
C LEU A 363 -21.78 -20.04 13.35
N CYS A 364 -21.88 -20.83 12.27
CA CYS A 364 -20.81 -21.74 11.85
C CYS A 364 -19.75 -20.98 11.06
N VAL A 365 -18.53 -20.89 11.62
CA VAL A 365 -17.39 -20.26 10.93
C VAL A 365 -16.59 -21.27 10.13
N TYR A 366 -16.37 -22.47 10.69
CA TYR A 366 -15.68 -23.59 10.05
C TYR A 366 -16.43 -24.88 10.27
N ASP A 367 -16.52 -25.68 9.20
CA ASP A 367 -17.20 -26.98 9.20
C ASP A 367 -16.28 -28.06 8.61
N GLY A 368 -15.52 -28.71 9.48
CA GLY A 368 -14.70 -29.85 9.09
C GLY A 368 -13.43 -29.51 8.29
N VAL A 369 -12.75 -28.40 8.60
CA VAL A 369 -11.54 -27.98 7.89
C VAL A 369 -10.34 -28.86 8.24
N ASP A 370 -9.67 -29.39 7.21
CA ASP A 370 -8.37 -30.05 7.27
C ASP A 370 -7.28 -29.10 6.76
N LEU A 371 -6.28 -28.80 7.61
CA LEU A 371 -5.19 -27.89 7.26
C LEU A 371 -3.87 -28.37 7.89
N ALA A 372 -2.83 -28.51 7.08
CA ALA A 372 -1.48 -28.77 7.55
C ALA A 372 -0.52 -27.66 7.11
N ILE A 373 0.24 -27.11 8.05
CA ILE A 373 1.24 -26.05 7.80
C ILE A 373 2.62 -26.63 8.07
N GLU A 374 3.49 -26.55 7.07
CA GLU A 374 4.87 -27.01 7.16
C GLU A 374 5.82 -25.89 7.59
N ARG A 375 6.97 -26.28 8.14
CA ARG A 375 8.03 -25.34 8.54
C ARG A 375 8.60 -24.61 7.33
N GLY A 376 8.80 -23.29 7.49
CA GLY A 376 9.34 -22.42 6.45
C GLY A 376 8.30 -21.92 5.44
N ALA A 377 7.05 -22.39 5.55
CA ALA A 377 5.98 -21.89 4.69
C ALA A 377 5.71 -20.40 4.93
N ARG A 378 5.37 -19.69 3.85
CA ARG A 378 4.96 -18.29 3.81
C ARG A 378 3.51 -18.25 3.32
N ILE A 379 2.57 -18.20 4.25
CA ILE A 379 1.14 -18.40 3.96
C ILE A 379 0.37 -17.13 4.18
N ALA A 380 -0.46 -16.74 3.20
CA ALA A 380 -1.49 -15.73 3.40
C ALA A 380 -2.85 -16.38 3.61
N LEU A 381 -3.61 -15.87 4.58
CA LEU A 381 -5.05 -16.14 4.70
C LEU A 381 -5.81 -15.00 4.03
N VAL A 382 -6.60 -15.31 3.00
CA VAL A 382 -7.38 -14.34 2.22
C VAL A 382 -8.87 -14.70 2.26
N GLY A 383 -9.72 -13.72 2.00
CA GLY A 383 -11.18 -13.87 1.97
C GLY A 383 -11.87 -12.58 2.39
N PRO A 384 -13.18 -12.45 2.18
CA PRO A 384 -13.94 -11.26 2.56
C PRO A 384 -13.92 -11.00 4.08
N ASN A 385 -14.33 -9.80 4.46
CA ASN A 385 -14.45 -9.48 5.87
C ASN A 385 -15.54 -10.36 6.51
N GLY A 386 -15.28 -10.86 7.72
CA GLY A 386 -16.17 -11.79 8.40
C GLY A 386 -16.04 -13.26 7.96
N ALA A 387 -15.21 -13.59 6.97
CA ALA A 387 -14.99 -14.97 6.49
C ALA A 387 -14.30 -15.91 7.51
N GLY A 388 -13.81 -15.38 8.63
CA GLY A 388 -13.18 -16.18 9.68
C GLY A 388 -11.64 -16.10 9.72
N LYS A 389 -10.97 -15.24 8.92
CA LYS A 389 -9.50 -15.12 8.89
C LYS A 389 -8.87 -15.02 10.28
N SER A 390 -9.31 -14.04 11.09
CA SER A 390 -8.83 -13.85 12.46
C SER A 390 -9.21 -15.02 13.37
N THR A 391 -10.35 -15.69 13.12
CA THR A 391 -10.72 -16.92 13.84
C THR A 391 -9.72 -18.04 13.55
N MET A 392 -9.32 -18.25 12.29
CA MET A 392 -8.27 -19.22 11.94
C MET A 392 -6.95 -18.90 12.66
N MET A 393 -6.54 -17.63 12.68
CA MET A 393 -5.34 -17.20 13.40
C MET A 393 -5.43 -17.51 14.89
N LYS A 394 -6.57 -17.24 15.55
CA LYS A 394 -6.79 -17.56 16.96
C LYS A 394 -6.80 -19.07 17.22
N LEU A 395 -7.39 -19.86 16.32
CA LEU A 395 -7.37 -21.33 16.40
C LEU A 395 -5.94 -21.85 16.27
N LEU A 396 -5.15 -21.38 15.29
CA LEU A 396 -3.74 -21.75 15.13
C LEU A 396 -2.88 -21.31 16.33
N ALA A 397 -3.13 -20.12 16.88
CA ALA A 397 -2.44 -19.62 18.07
C ALA A 397 -2.84 -20.38 19.36
N GLY A 398 -4.00 -21.04 19.37
CA GLY A 398 -4.54 -21.71 20.57
C GLY A 398 -5.18 -20.74 21.57
N VAL A 399 -5.49 -19.53 21.14
CA VAL A 399 -6.23 -18.54 21.94
C VAL A 399 -7.71 -18.90 22.03
N GLU A 400 -8.25 -19.47 20.94
CA GLU A 400 -9.63 -19.95 20.86
C GLU A 400 -9.65 -21.47 20.76
N PRO A 401 -10.52 -22.17 21.51
CA PRO A 401 -10.70 -23.60 21.37
C PRO A 401 -11.54 -23.93 20.13
N LEU A 402 -11.30 -25.12 19.57
CA LEU A 402 -12.17 -25.71 18.57
C LEU A 402 -13.50 -26.13 19.20
N SER A 403 -14.60 -26.04 18.46
CA SER A 403 -15.90 -26.64 18.82
C SER A 403 -15.96 -28.12 18.50
N GLY A 404 -15.15 -28.61 17.54
CA GLY A 404 -14.99 -30.01 17.16
C GLY A 404 -13.73 -30.20 16.33
N GLY A 405 -13.32 -31.47 16.18
CA GLY A 405 -12.06 -31.80 15.51
C GLY A 405 -10.84 -31.74 16.43
N GLU A 406 -9.65 -31.74 15.85
CA GLU A 406 -8.39 -31.81 16.60
C GLU A 406 -7.41 -30.76 16.07
N ARG A 407 -6.67 -30.09 16.98
CA ARG A 407 -5.53 -29.21 16.68
C ARG A 407 -4.26 -29.80 17.28
N LYS A 408 -3.25 -30.03 16.43
CA LYS A 408 -1.91 -30.43 16.85
C LYS A 408 -0.90 -29.34 16.53
N VAL A 409 0.01 -29.11 17.47
CA VAL A 409 1.19 -28.25 17.31
C VAL A 409 2.42 -29.13 17.32
N GLY A 410 3.33 -28.89 16.39
CA GLY A 410 4.56 -29.67 16.33
C GLY A 410 5.49 -29.42 17.50
N ASP A 411 6.31 -30.43 17.85
CA ASP A 411 7.27 -30.33 18.95
C ASP A 411 8.30 -29.23 18.71
N GLY A 412 8.60 -28.46 19.75
CA GLY A 412 9.55 -27.32 19.67
C GLY A 412 9.05 -26.11 18.89
N VAL A 413 7.78 -26.06 18.50
CA VAL A 413 7.18 -24.90 17.86
C VAL A 413 6.91 -23.81 18.90
N ARG A 414 7.48 -22.62 18.68
CA ARG A 414 7.25 -21.41 19.47
C ARG A 414 6.53 -20.39 18.61
N VAL A 415 5.27 -20.10 18.97
CA VAL A 415 4.37 -19.25 18.21
C VAL A 415 4.42 -17.83 18.73
N GLY A 416 4.78 -16.88 17.87
CA GLY A 416 4.55 -15.46 18.08
C GLY A 416 3.25 -15.06 17.40
N TYR A 417 2.25 -14.65 18.17
CA TYR A 417 0.96 -14.21 17.64
C TYR A 417 0.78 -12.70 17.81
N PHE A 418 0.57 -11.99 16.71
CA PHE A 418 0.21 -10.60 16.68
C PHE A 418 -1.27 -10.47 16.30
N ALA A 419 -2.10 -10.12 17.28
CA ALA A 419 -3.54 -9.88 17.12
C ALA A 419 -3.82 -8.38 16.97
N GLN A 420 -4.93 -8.02 16.35
CA GLN A 420 -5.34 -6.61 16.15
C GLN A 420 -5.44 -5.81 17.46
N ASN A 421 -5.83 -6.45 18.56
CA ASN A 421 -6.00 -5.80 19.88
C ASN A 421 -4.79 -5.96 20.81
N LEU A 422 -3.65 -6.48 20.33
CA LEU A 422 -2.47 -6.71 21.17
C LEU A 422 -1.89 -5.40 21.75
N ALA A 423 -2.13 -4.28 21.11
CA ALA A 423 -1.73 -2.96 21.59
C ALA A 423 -2.36 -2.58 22.94
N GLU A 424 -3.53 -3.15 23.29
CA GLU A 424 -4.21 -2.92 24.56
C GLU A 424 -3.56 -3.67 25.74
N ALA A 425 -2.78 -4.70 25.44
CA ALA A 425 -2.09 -5.53 26.44
C ALA A 425 -0.71 -4.98 26.86
N LEU A 426 -0.31 -3.80 26.36
CA LEU A 426 0.92 -3.13 26.76
C LEU A 426 0.81 -2.48 28.14
N ASP A 427 1.91 -2.40 28.88
CA ASP A 427 1.94 -1.67 30.15
C ASP A 427 2.15 -0.17 29.91
N TYR A 428 1.06 0.59 30.10
CA TYR A 428 1.02 2.05 29.88
C TYR A 428 1.95 2.87 30.78
N ARG A 429 2.47 2.27 31.86
CA ARG A 429 3.34 2.93 32.84
C ARG A 429 4.81 2.93 32.43
N LYS A 430 5.20 1.91 31.66
CA LYS A 430 6.57 1.72 31.16
C LYS A 430 6.91 2.68 30.03
N THR A 431 8.20 2.90 29.83
CA THR A 431 8.69 3.54 28.61
C THR A 431 8.64 2.55 27.43
N VAL A 432 8.72 3.05 26.20
CA VAL A 432 8.75 2.25 24.99
C VAL A 432 9.88 1.21 25.04
N LEU A 433 11.09 1.63 25.48
CA LEU A 433 12.23 0.74 25.60
C LEU A 433 12.01 -0.33 26.69
N GLU A 434 11.58 0.06 27.89
CA GLU A 434 11.30 -0.88 29.00
C GLU A 434 10.24 -1.90 28.63
N GLU A 435 9.21 -1.48 27.89
CA GLU A 435 8.14 -2.38 27.46
C GLU A 435 8.65 -3.38 26.43
N LEU A 436 9.51 -2.96 25.50
CA LEU A 436 10.15 -3.88 24.56
C LEU A 436 11.11 -4.83 25.28
N GLU A 437 11.97 -4.34 26.18
CA GLU A 437 12.91 -5.14 26.99
C GLU A 437 12.19 -6.21 27.80
N SER A 438 11.02 -5.90 28.37
CA SER A 438 10.21 -6.84 29.15
C SER A 438 9.71 -8.05 28.35
N GLY A 439 9.67 -7.96 27.02
CA GLY A 439 9.24 -9.03 26.12
C GLY A 439 10.37 -9.67 25.33
N ALA A 440 11.55 -9.08 25.31
CA ALA A 440 12.67 -9.51 24.50
C ALA A 440 13.41 -10.72 25.08
N GLU A 441 13.88 -11.58 24.18
CA GLU A 441 14.62 -12.80 24.55
C GLU A 441 15.93 -12.87 23.75
N GLY A 442 17.09 -12.70 24.42
CA GLY A 442 18.40 -12.92 23.82
C GLY A 442 18.87 -11.82 22.85
N LEU A 443 18.30 -10.62 22.95
CA LEU A 443 18.71 -9.42 22.24
C LEU A 443 19.28 -8.41 23.23
N GLY A 444 20.35 -7.71 22.83
CA GLY A 444 20.94 -6.61 23.61
C GLY A 444 20.20 -5.28 23.40
N THR A 445 20.44 -4.31 24.29
CA THR A 445 19.81 -2.98 24.23
C THR A 445 20.06 -2.26 22.89
N THR A 446 21.22 -2.47 22.26
CA THR A 446 21.54 -1.89 20.95
C THR A 446 20.64 -2.46 19.85
N GLU A 447 20.42 -3.77 19.85
CA GLU A 447 19.54 -4.46 18.89
C GLU A 447 18.07 -4.06 19.09
N LEU A 448 17.64 -3.91 20.34
CA LEU A 448 16.30 -3.45 20.68
C LEU A 448 16.06 -2.00 20.23
N ARG A 449 17.04 -1.11 20.41
CA ARG A 449 16.98 0.26 19.89
C ARG A 449 16.97 0.29 18.37
N ALA A 450 17.74 -0.58 17.71
CA ALA A 450 17.70 -0.73 16.25
C ALA A 450 16.31 -1.20 15.77
N MET A 451 15.71 -2.17 16.47
CA MET A 451 14.34 -2.64 16.19
C MET A 451 13.30 -1.52 16.38
N LEU A 452 13.42 -0.73 17.46
CA LEU A 452 12.56 0.44 17.67
C LEU A 452 12.73 1.49 16.58
N GLY A 453 13.99 1.76 16.16
CA GLY A 453 14.28 2.65 15.03
C GLY A 453 13.66 2.16 13.73
N ALA A 454 13.69 0.84 13.47
CA ALA A 454 13.03 0.22 12.33
C ALA A 454 11.50 0.37 12.37
N MET A 455 10.93 0.48 13.59
CA MET A 455 9.51 0.77 13.82
C MET A 455 9.22 2.28 13.98
N LEU A 456 10.14 3.14 13.52
CA LEU A 456 10.02 4.60 13.52
C LEU A 456 9.95 5.25 14.92
N PHE A 457 10.51 4.61 15.94
CA PHE A 457 10.80 5.25 17.23
C PHE A 457 12.24 5.74 17.22
N SER A 458 12.46 7.04 17.19
CA SER A 458 13.80 7.64 17.08
C SER A 458 14.10 8.60 18.23
N GLY A 459 15.38 8.75 18.57
CA GLY A 459 15.85 9.71 19.58
C GLY A 459 15.12 9.54 20.92
N ASP A 460 14.45 10.60 21.37
CA ASP A 460 13.76 10.64 22.66
C ASP A 460 12.44 9.84 22.70
N ASP A 461 11.93 9.38 21.54
CA ASP A 461 10.68 8.62 21.47
C ASP A 461 10.76 7.32 22.26
N VAL A 462 11.95 6.70 22.31
CA VAL A 462 12.17 5.43 23.05
C VAL A 462 11.99 5.59 24.56
N MET A 463 12.11 6.83 25.08
CA MET A 463 11.95 7.16 26.49
C MET A 463 10.53 7.65 26.84
N LYS A 464 9.65 7.83 25.84
CA LYS A 464 8.25 8.16 26.08
C LYS A 464 7.54 7.01 26.78
N ARG A 465 6.56 7.36 27.62
CA ARG A 465 5.68 6.35 28.24
C ARG A 465 4.70 5.80 27.20
N VAL A 466 4.43 4.50 27.26
CA VAL A 466 3.45 3.84 26.38
C VAL A 466 2.07 4.52 26.43
N GLY A 467 1.70 5.05 27.59
CA GLY A 467 0.41 5.73 27.78
C GLY A 467 0.20 7.00 26.94
N VAL A 468 1.28 7.67 26.51
CA VAL A 468 1.17 8.89 25.68
C VAL A 468 1.25 8.61 24.18
N LEU A 469 1.48 7.35 23.79
CA LEU A 469 1.55 6.95 22.40
C LEU A 469 0.19 6.96 21.72
N SER A 470 0.18 7.28 20.43
CA SER A 470 -0.99 7.09 19.56
C SER A 470 -1.33 5.59 19.39
N GLY A 471 -2.53 5.28 18.92
CA GLY A 471 -2.93 3.90 18.64
C GLY A 471 -1.98 3.18 17.66
N GLY A 472 -1.56 3.87 16.60
CA GLY A 472 -0.61 3.34 15.63
C GLY A 472 0.79 3.11 16.21
N GLU A 473 1.30 4.00 17.08
CA GLU A 473 2.57 3.80 17.77
C GLU A 473 2.51 2.62 18.72
N ARG A 474 1.42 2.46 19.46
CA ARG A 474 1.22 1.28 20.32
C ARG A 474 1.18 -0.02 19.50
N ALA A 475 0.52 -0.03 18.34
CA ALA A 475 0.50 -1.20 17.47
C ALA A 475 1.92 -1.57 16.96
N ARG A 476 2.73 -0.58 16.57
CA ARG A 476 4.14 -0.79 16.18
C ARG A 476 4.98 -1.35 17.32
N LEU A 477 4.80 -0.83 18.53
CA LEU A 477 5.51 -1.34 19.72
C LEU A 477 5.10 -2.78 20.04
N ALA A 478 3.80 -3.09 19.98
CA ALA A 478 3.29 -4.45 20.18
C ALA A 478 3.86 -5.44 19.14
N LEU A 479 3.93 -5.02 17.86
CA LEU A 479 4.56 -5.82 16.81
C LEU A 479 6.05 -6.05 17.10
N ALA A 480 6.82 -4.99 17.44
CA ALA A 480 8.21 -5.11 17.83
C ALA A 480 8.40 -6.12 18.97
N LYS A 481 7.52 -6.08 19.98
CA LYS A 481 7.55 -7.00 21.14
C LYS A 481 7.34 -8.47 20.74
N VAL A 482 6.49 -8.74 19.74
CA VAL A 482 6.32 -10.10 19.19
C VAL A 482 7.56 -10.54 18.43
N LEU A 483 8.16 -9.64 17.64
CA LEU A 483 9.35 -9.95 16.82
C LEU A 483 10.63 -10.10 17.67
N ALA A 484 10.69 -9.47 18.85
CA ALA A 484 11.81 -9.56 19.78
C ALA A 484 11.87 -10.87 20.59
N ARG A 485 10.88 -11.74 20.47
CA ARG A 485 10.85 -13.05 21.14
C ARG A 485 11.48 -14.14 20.29
N ARG A 486 11.97 -15.19 20.93
CA ARG A 486 12.51 -16.40 20.25
C ARG A 486 11.37 -17.24 19.66
N ASN A 487 10.80 -16.78 18.56
CA ASN A 487 9.76 -17.49 17.85
C ASN A 487 10.33 -18.18 16.61
N ASN A 488 9.80 -19.36 16.24
CA ASN A 488 10.08 -20.03 14.98
C ASN A 488 8.84 -20.15 14.09
N CYS A 489 7.72 -19.63 14.58
CA CYS A 489 6.48 -19.45 13.82
C CYS A 489 5.83 -18.11 14.18
N LEU A 490 5.53 -17.28 13.18
CA LEU A 490 4.85 -16.01 13.33
C LEU A 490 3.45 -16.10 12.73
N LEU A 491 2.46 -15.75 13.53
CA LEU A 491 1.07 -15.55 13.13
C LEU A 491 0.77 -14.06 13.21
N LEU A 492 0.57 -13.39 12.07
CA LEU A 492 0.45 -11.93 11.98
C LEU A 492 -0.91 -11.55 11.40
N ASP A 493 -1.78 -10.96 12.23
CA ASP A 493 -3.12 -10.50 11.82
C ASP A 493 -3.09 -9.00 11.55
N GLU A 494 -3.10 -8.61 10.27
CA GLU A 494 -3.02 -7.25 9.75
C GLU A 494 -1.83 -6.43 10.31
N PRO A 495 -0.58 -6.92 10.25
CA PRO A 495 0.58 -6.25 10.84
C PRO A 495 0.97 -4.97 10.09
N THR A 496 0.47 -4.78 8.88
CA THR A 496 0.75 -3.61 8.02
C THR A 496 -0.19 -2.44 8.25
N ASN A 497 -1.28 -2.63 9.00
CA ASN A 497 -2.18 -1.56 9.38
C ASN A 497 -1.44 -0.52 10.24
N ASN A 498 -1.68 0.76 9.97
CA ASN A 498 -1.05 1.90 10.65
C ASN A 498 0.49 2.02 10.45
N LEU A 499 1.06 1.27 9.50
CA LEU A 499 2.44 1.44 9.08
C LEU A 499 2.49 2.34 7.84
N ASP A 500 3.43 3.28 7.81
CA ASP A 500 3.75 3.99 6.58
C ASP A 500 4.55 3.07 5.60
N ILE A 501 4.73 3.55 4.39
CA ILE A 501 5.36 2.75 3.33
C ILE A 501 6.78 2.31 3.72
N VAL A 502 7.55 3.17 4.41
CA VAL A 502 8.93 2.86 4.84
C VAL A 502 8.96 1.77 5.91
N ALA A 503 8.07 1.85 6.90
CA ALA A 503 7.94 0.83 7.93
C ALA A 503 7.42 -0.50 7.37
N LYS A 504 6.50 -0.46 6.39
CA LYS A 504 6.04 -1.66 5.66
C LYS A 504 7.19 -2.35 4.93
N ASP A 505 8.03 -1.60 4.22
CA ASP A 505 9.20 -2.15 3.52
C ASP A 505 10.20 -2.76 4.49
N THR A 506 10.47 -2.08 5.60
CA THR A 506 11.37 -2.58 6.63
C THR A 506 10.86 -3.88 7.26
N LEU A 507 9.55 -3.94 7.54
CA LEU A 507 8.90 -5.15 8.04
C LEU A 507 8.95 -6.29 7.00
N LEU A 508 8.64 -6.00 5.75
CA LEU A 508 8.67 -6.97 4.65
C LEU A 508 10.07 -7.58 4.48
N GLU A 509 11.11 -6.74 4.46
CA GLU A 509 12.49 -7.18 4.34
C GLU A 509 12.91 -8.04 5.57
N ALA A 510 12.47 -7.67 6.76
CA ALA A 510 12.68 -8.47 7.95
C ALA A 510 11.99 -9.83 7.83
N LEU A 511 10.70 -9.88 7.47
CA LEU A 511 9.94 -11.11 7.34
C LEU A 511 10.50 -12.03 6.24
N ARG A 512 11.07 -11.49 5.16
CA ARG A 512 11.80 -12.28 4.15
C ARG A 512 13.01 -13.00 4.73
N ARG A 513 13.74 -12.35 5.64
CA ARG A 513 14.92 -12.91 6.30
C ARG A 513 14.59 -13.82 7.49
N PHE A 514 13.36 -13.82 7.96
CA PHE A 514 12.94 -14.66 9.08
C PHE A 514 13.07 -16.15 8.73
N PRO A 515 13.82 -16.95 9.48
CA PRO A 515 14.09 -18.36 9.12
C PRO A 515 12.95 -19.33 9.42
N GLY A 516 11.90 -18.88 10.11
CA GLY A 516 10.76 -19.68 10.55
C GLY A 516 9.59 -19.65 9.58
N THR A 517 8.44 -20.11 10.05
CA THR A 517 7.15 -20.12 9.33
C THR A 517 6.41 -18.80 9.55
N VAL A 518 5.79 -18.25 8.53
CA VAL A 518 4.96 -17.06 8.64
C VAL A 518 3.56 -17.37 8.10
N VAL A 519 2.55 -17.09 8.91
CA VAL A 519 1.15 -17.05 8.49
C VAL A 519 0.66 -15.62 8.66
N LEU A 520 0.15 -15.04 7.59
CA LEU A 520 -0.17 -13.63 7.49
C LEU A 520 -1.63 -13.44 7.06
N VAL A 521 -2.36 -12.57 7.75
CA VAL A 521 -3.56 -11.92 7.22
C VAL A 521 -3.14 -10.51 6.83
N SER A 522 -3.32 -10.14 5.59
CA SER A 522 -3.07 -8.77 5.13
C SER A 522 -3.95 -8.42 3.94
N HIS A 523 -4.32 -7.16 3.86
CA HIS A 523 -4.96 -6.57 2.70
C HIS A 523 -3.97 -5.79 1.81
N ASP A 524 -2.67 -5.83 2.13
CA ASP A 524 -1.61 -5.19 1.36
C ASP A 524 -1.09 -6.13 0.26
N ARG A 525 -1.47 -5.88 -0.99
CA ARG A 525 -1.10 -6.71 -2.15
C ARG A 525 0.41 -6.79 -2.36
N HIS A 526 1.14 -5.70 -2.06
CA HIS A 526 2.59 -5.70 -2.19
C HIS A 526 3.22 -6.74 -1.26
N VAL A 527 2.81 -6.73 0.01
CA VAL A 527 3.30 -7.71 0.99
C VAL A 527 2.90 -9.13 0.61
N LEU A 528 1.66 -9.33 0.14
CA LEU A 528 1.18 -10.64 -0.29
C LEU A 528 1.96 -11.18 -1.50
N ASN A 529 2.28 -10.35 -2.48
CA ASN A 529 3.03 -10.79 -3.67
C ASN A 529 4.50 -11.05 -3.38
N GLU A 530 5.11 -10.25 -2.52
CA GLU A 530 6.54 -10.26 -2.27
C GLU A 530 7.00 -11.27 -1.19
N LEU A 531 6.12 -11.63 -0.26
CA LEU A 531 6.46 -12.52 0.85
C LEU A 531 5.88 -13.92 0.69
N VAL A 532 4.68 -14.05 0.11
CA VAL A 532 3.85 -15.24 0.23
C VAL A 532 4.16 -16.24 -0.88
N THR A 533 4.25 -17.52 -0.51
CA THR A 533 4.43 -18.65 -1.43
C THR A 533 3.18 -19.52 -1.56
N GLU A 534 2.21 -19.35 -0.66
CA GLU A 534 0.98 -20.10 -0.62
C GLU A 534 -0.16 -19.23 -0.09
N VAL A 535 -1.31 -19.33 -0.71
CA VAL A 535 -2.52 -18.61 -0.31
C VAL A 535 -3.59 -19.62 0.15
N ILE A 536 -4.18 -19.37 1.30
CA ILE A 536 -5.34 -20.12 1.80
C ILE A 536 -6.55 -19.18 1.75
N GLU A 537 -7.48 -19.48 0.84
CA GLU A 537 -8.76 -18.79 0.77
C GLU A 537 -9.71 -19.34 1.84
N VAL A 538 -10.20 -18.44 2.68
CA VAL A 538 -11.12 -18.73 3.77
C VAL A 538 -12.49 -18.17 3.43
N GLY A 539 -13.52 -19.00 3.53
CA GLY A 539 -14.90 -18.58 3.31
C GLY A 539 -15.88 -19.72 3.33
N ARG A 540 -17.15 -19.42 3.61
CA ARG A 540 -18.28 -20.37 3.60
C ARG A 540 -18.02 -21.68 4.38
N GLY A 541 -17.30 -21.57 5.51
CA GLY A 541 -16.99 -22.75 6.33
C GLY A 541 -15.79 -23.60 5.88
N HIS A 542 -15.15 -23.25 4.77
CA HIS A 542 -14.05 -24.00 4.15
C HIS A 542 -12.75 -23.19 4.10
N ALA A 543 -11.64 -23.89 3.91
CA ALA A 543 -10.33 -23.33 3.64
C ALA A 543 -9.72 -24.04 2.43
N VAL A 544 -9.44 -23.31 1.36
CA VAL A 544 -8.91 -23.83 0.09
C VAL A 544 -7.49 -23.31 -0.11
N ARG A 545 -6.54 -24.23 -0.37
CA ARG A 545 -5.11 -23.90 -0.54
C ARG A 545 -4.75 -23.72 -2.01
N TYR A 546 -4.06 -22.64 -2.32
CA TYR A 546 -3.48 -22.31 -3.62
C TYR A 546 -1.97 -22.17 -3.47
N LEU A 547 -1.20 -22.79 -4.36
CA LEU A 547 0.25 -22.61 -4.43
C LEU A 547 0.58 -21.40 -5.31
N GLY A 548 1.52 -20.57 -4.87
CA GLY A 548 1.94 -19.34 -5.53
C GLY A 548 1.66 -18.11 -4.66
N ASN A 549 1.95 -16.92 -5.22
CA ASN A 549 1.68 -15.65 -4.59
C ASN A 549 0.21 -15.20 -4.78
N TYR A 550 -0.11 -13.97 -4.39
CA TYR A 550 -1.48 -13.46 -4.48
C TYR A 550 -1.99 -13.30 -5.92
N ASP A 551 -1.12 -12.89 -6.86
CA ASP A 551 -1.49 -12.76 -8.26
C ASP A 551 -1.73 -14.14 -8.92
N ASP A 552 -0.95 -15.16 -8.54
CA ASP A 552 -1.19 -16.55 -8.95
C ASP A 552 -2.52 -17.09 -8.43
N TYR A 553 -2.87 -16.74 -7.19
CA TYR A 553 -4.19 -17.08 -6.60
C TYR A 553 -5.32 -16.46 -7.41
N LEU A 554 -5.26 -15.14 -7.71
CA LEU A 554 -6.30 -14.45 -8.48
C LEU A 554 -6.49 -15.07 -9.86
N ARG A 555 -5.39 -15.38 -10.55
CA ARG A 555 -5.44 -16.04 -11.86
C ARG A 555 -6.13 -17.41 -11.78
N LYS A 556 -5.72 -18.27 -10.83
CA LYS A 556 -6.31 -19.60 -10.65
C LYS A 556 -7.78 -19.54 -10.24
N LYS A 557 -8.14 -18.55 -9.42
CA LYS A 557 -9.54 -18.34 -9.02
C LYS A 557 -10.40 -17.98 -10.24
N ALA A 558 -9.95 -17.02 -11.07
CA ALA A 558 -10.64 -16.63 -12.29
C ALA A 558 -10.76 -17.79 -13.30
N GLU A 559 -9.72 -18.62 -13.45
CA GLU A 559 -9.76 -19.83 -14.28
C GLU A 559 -10.78 -20.83 -13.78
N ASN A 560 -10.85 -21.08 -12.46
CA ASN A 560 -11.81 -21.99 -11.85
C ASN A 560 -13.25 -21.48 -11.99
N GLU A 561 -13.48 -20.18 -11.81
CA GLU A 561 -14.79 -19.56 -12.00
C GLU A 561 -15.25 -19.61 -13.47
N ALA A 562 -14.36 -19.37 -14.42
CA ALA A 562 -14.63 -19.50 -15.85
C ALA A 562 -14.97 -20.96 -16.24
N LEU A 563 -14.25 -21.94 -15.68
CA LEU A 563 -14.53 -23.37 -15.88
C LEU A 563 -15.89 -23.77 -15.27
N ALA A 564 -16.22 -23.26 -14.09
CA ALA A 564 -17.52 -23.49 -13.45
C ALA A 564 -18.68 -22.89 -14.27
N ALA A 565 -18.48 -21.70 -14.83
CA ALA A 565 -19.47 -21.02 -15.69
C ALA A 565 -19.70 -21.75 -17.03
N THR A 566 -18.69 -22.46 -17.55
CA THR A 566 -18.78 -23.25 -18.79
C THR A 566 -19.34 -24.67 -18.58
N GLY A 567 -19.77 -25.04 -17.36
CA GLY A 567 -20.37 -26.34 -17.05
C GLY A 567 -19.45 -27.55 -17.04
N ALA A 568 -18.15 -27.33 -17.14
CA ALA A 568 -17.13 -28.38 -17.03
C ALA A 568 -16.70 -28.55 -15.55
N ALA A 569 -17.54 -29.20 -14.75
CA ALA A 569 -17.20 -29.53 -13.38
C ALA A 569 -16.05 -30.55 -13.33
N HIS A 570 -14.85 -30.08 -13.06
CA HIS A 570 -13.77 -30.95 -12.60
C HIS A 570 -13.89 -31.12 -11.08
N ALA A 571 -14.27 -32.33 -10.66
CA ALA A 571 -14.20 -32.73 -9.27
C ALA A 571 -12.74 -32.61 -8.77
N PRO A 572 -12.49 -32.18 -7.54
CA PRO A 572 -11.14 -32.17 -6.99
C PRO A 572 -10.61 -33.61 -6.91
N ALA A 573 -9.46 -33.86 -7.51
CA ALA A 573 -8.82 -35.16 -7.48
C ALA A 573 -8.47 -35.52 -6.02
N PRO A 574 -8.86 -36.71 -5.55
CA PRO A 574 -8.56 -37.17 -4.20
C PRO A 574 -7.04 -37.41 -4.06
N ALA A 575 -6.48 -36.94 -2.98
CA ALA A 575 -5.09 -37.16 -2.59
C ALA A 575 -4.73 -38.65 -2.66
N ALA A 576 -3.82 -39.00 -3.53
CA ALA A 576 -3.31 -40.35 -3.71
C ALA A 576 -2.62 -40.83 -2.43
N ARG A 577 -3.25 -41.78 -1.77
CA ARG A 577 -2.62 -42.59 -0.73
C ARG A 577 -1.48 -43.41 -1.33
N ALA A 578 -0.26 -43.18 -0.92
CA ALA A 578 0.87 -44.02 -1.19
C ALA A 578 0.65 -45.39 -0.45
N LYS A 579 0.32 -46.42 -1.20
CA LYS A 579 0.42 -47.81 -0.74
C LYS A 579 1.80 -48.35 -1.12
N ALA A 580 2.52 -48.78 -0.09
CA ALA A 580 3.69 -49.62 -0.25
C ALA A 580 3.29 -50.93 -0.94
N ALA A 581 3.98 -51.32 -1.99
CA ALA A 581 3.89 -52.64 -2.57
C ALA A 581 5.30 -53.25 -2.72
N THR A 582 5.37 -54.41 -2.21
CA THR A 582 6.42 -55.41 -2.07
C THR A 582 7.05 -55.81 -3.42
N ARG A 583 8.33 -56.18 -3.33
CA ARG A 583 9.17 -56.80 -4.35
C ARG A 583 8.53 -58.04 -4.99
N ALA A 584 8.64 -58.18 -6.30
CA ALA A 584 8.78 -59.47 -6.96
C ALA A 584 9.71 -59.32 -8.18
N ASN A 585 10.66 -60.26 -8.28
CA ASN A 585 11.67 -60.44 -9.31
C ASN A 585 11.05 -60.79 -10.65
N GLY A 586 11.69 -60.34 -11.76
CA GLY A 586 11.42 -60.83 -13.11
C GLY A 586 12.36 -60.24 -14.13
N ASN A 587 13.33 -61.04 -14.53
CA ASN A 587 14.38 -60.93 -15.56
C ASN A 587 14.21 -60.04 -16.78
N GLY A 588 15.21 -59.19 -17.06
CA GLY A 588 16.14 -59.29 -18.21
C GLY A 588 15.59 -59.25 -19.63
N ALA A 589 15.50 -57.98 -20.22
CA ALA A 589 15.69 -57.74 -21.64
C ALA A 589 15.51 -56.24 -22.05
N ALA A 590 15.33 -55.29 -21.11
CA ALA A 590 15.12 -53.87 -21.46
C ALA A 590 16.34 -52.97 -21.18
N ALA A 591 17.50 -53.51 -20.82
CA ALA A 591 18.61 -52.72 -20.28
C ALA A 591 19.56 -52.13 -21.35
N ALA A 592 19.35 -52.36 -22.66
CA ALA A 592 20.22 -51.82 -23.70
C ALA A 592 19.68 -50.50 -24.30
N GLY A 593 18.34 -50.34 -24.48
CA GLY A 593 17.73 -49.16 -25.05
C GLY A 593 17.75 -47.92 -24.10
N ASP A 594 17.60 -48.17 -22.79
CA ASP A 594 17.56 -47.10 -21.78
C ASP A 594 18.95 -46.44 -21.54
N ARG A 595 20.04 -47.19 -21.78
CA ARG A 595 21.40 -46.65 -21.64
C ARG A 595 21.80 -45.76 -22.82
N GLU A 596 21.25 -46.01 -24.01
CA GLU A 596 21.52 -45.22 -25.20
C GLU A 596 20.70 -43.93 -25.19
N ALA A 597 19.44 -43.99 -24.84
CA ALA A 597 18.57 -42.81 -24.62
C ALA A 597 19.09 -41.90 -23.46
N SER A 598 19.61 -42.49 -22.39
CA SER A 598 20.21 -41.72 -21.26
C SER A 598 21.54 -41.04 -21.67
N ARG A 599 22.34 -41.69 -22.55
CA ARG A 599 23.59 -41.11 -23.09
C ARG A 599 23.27 -39.99 -24.09
N GLU A 600 22.25 -40.14 -24.89
CA GLU A 600 21.81 -39.14 -25.86
C GLU A 600 21.21 -37.92 -25.18
N ALA A 601 20.37 -38.09 -24.14
CA ALA A 601 19.85 -37.04 -23.29
C ALA A 601 20.97 -36.28 -22.56
N LYS A 602 22.01 -36.99 -22.06
CA LYS A 602 23.16 -36.34 -21.44
C LYS A 602 23.96 -35.50 -22.42
N ARG A 603 24.21 -36.02 -23.64
CA ARG A 603 24.91 -35.30 -24.71
C ARG A 603 24.10 -34.07 -25.17
N ARG A 604 22.75 -34.14 -25.18
CA ARG A 604 21.87 -33.03 -25.54
C ARG A 604 21.94 -31.93 -24.47
N ARG A 605 21.93 -32.31 -23.19
CA ARG A 605 22.12 -31.36 -22.06
C ARG A 605 23.50 -30.69 -22.08
N GLU A 606 24.56 -31.44 -22.27
CA GLU A 606 25.92 -30.89 -22.37
C GLU A 606 26.08 -29.95 -23.57
N ARG A 607 25.39 -30.21 -24.70
CA ARG A 607 25.39 -29.31 -25.87
C ARG A 607 24.60 -28.05 -25.60
N ALA A 608 23.44 -28.14 -24.93
CA ALA A 608 22.62 -26.99 -24.53
C ALA A 608 23.37 -26.11 -23.53
N GLU A 609 24.02 -26.69 -22.52
CA GLU A 609 24.87 -25.96 -21.56
C GLU A 609 26.03 -25.23 -22.22
N ARG A 610 26.72 -25.87 -23.17
CA ARG A 610 27.81 -25.23 -23.92
C ARG A 610 27.30 -24.10 -24.81
N ARG A 611 26.10 -24.22 -25.40
CA ARG A 611 25.48 -23.19 -26.23
C ARG A 611 25.04 -22.01 -25.35
N ARG A 612 24.45 -22.30 -24.19
CA ARG A 612 24.05 -21.29 -23.18
C ARG A 612 25.26 -20.47 -22.73
N LYS A 613 26.33 -21.13 -22.31
CA LYS A 613 27.54 -20.44 -21.86
C LYS A 613 28.16 -19.57 -22.95
N LYS A 614 28.14 -20.04 -24.22
CA LYS A 614 28.62 -19.22 -25.34
C LYS A 614 27.78 -17.97 -25.58
N LEU A 615 26.46 -18.08 -25.41
CA LEU A 615 25.55 -16.91 -25.51
C LEU A 615 25.75 -15.95 -24.35
N GLU A 616 25.90 -16.45 -23.13
CA GLU A 616 26.20 -15.63 -21.93
C GLU A 616 27.53 -14.86 -22.10
N ASP A 617 28.59 -15.54 -22.60
CA ASP A 617 29.89 -14.92 -22.86
C ASP A 617 29.79 -13.83 -23.96
N LEU A 618 29.01 -14.10 -25.03
CA LEU A 618 28.80 -13.15 -26.11
C LEU A 618 27.96 -11.93 -25.69
N ILE A 619 26.94 -12.15 -24.87
CA ILE A 619 26.14 -11.06 -24.28
C ILE A 619 27.04 -10.15 -23.42
N ALA A 620 27.87 -10.74 -22.56
CA ALA A 620 28.77 -9.97 -21.69
C ALA A 620 29.79 -9.15 -22.51
N GLU A 621 30.33 -9.71 -23.64
CA GLU A 621 31.21 -8.97 -24.54
C GLU A 621 30.52 -7.78 -25.20
N LYS A 622 29.27 -7.97 -25.70
CA LYS A 622 28.52 -6.93 -26.37
C LYS A 622 28.05 -5.83 -25.38
N GLU A 623 27.70 -6.19 -24.16
CA GLU A 623 27.36 -5.24 -23.09
C GLU A 623 28.57 -4.42 -22.66
N ALA A 624 29.77 -5.04 -22.58
CA ALA A 624 30.99 -4.33 -22.26
C ALA A 624 31.35 -3.32 -23.37
N GLU A 625 31.23 -3.71 -24.67
CA GLU A 625 31.43 -2.82 -25.82
C GLU A 625 30.45 -1.66 -25.80
N ARG A 626 29.16 -1.93 -25.54
CA ARG A 626 28.12 -0.91 -25.43
C ARG A 626 28.36 0.04 -24.27
N THR A 627 28.76 -0.48 -23.10
CA THR A 627 29.07 0.33 -21.91
C THR A 627 30.26 1.24 -22.19
N ALA A 628 31.31 0.75 -22.84
CA ALA A 628 32.47 1.56 -23.20
C ALA A 628 32.09 2.72 -24.14
N LEU A 629 31.26 2.46 -25.16
CA LEU A 629 30.75 3.48 -26.06
C LEU A 629 29.85 4.49 -25.32
N GLY A 630 29.00 4.02 -24.37
CA GLY A 630 28.16 4.88 -23.54
C GLY A 630 28.97 5.84 -22.65
N VAL A 631 30.12 5.40 -22.13
CA VAL A 631 31.05 6.25 -21.37
C VAL A 631 31.67 7.32 -22.29
N GLU A 632 32.06 6.96 -23.52
CA GLU A 632 32.57 7.91 -24.49
C GLU A 632 31.50 8.93 -24.93
N MET A 633 30.26 8.52 -25.10
CA MET A 633 29.12 9.39 -25.48
C MET A 633 28.71 10.37 -24.36
N ASN A 634 29.03 10.07 -23.11
CA ASN A 634 28.77 10.96 -21.96
C ASN A 634 29.81 12.10 -21.80
N ASP A 635 30.83 12.17 -22.64
CA ASP A 635 31.76 13.30 -22.65
C ASP A 635 31.02 14.56 -23.16
N PRO A 636 31.00 15.68 -22.43
CA PRO A 636 30.36 16.94 -22.87
C PRO A 636 30.84 17.44 -24.23
N ASN A 637 32.04 17.07 -24.66
CA ASN A 637 32.62 17.47 -25.94
C ASN A 637 32.44 16.43 -27.06
N PHE A 638 31.74 15.32 -26.82
CA PHE A 638 31.57 14.24 -27.77
C PHE A 638 31.08 14.71 -29.16
N TYR A 639 30.07 15.59 -29.18
CA TYR A 639 29.49 16.13 -30.41
C TYR A 639 30.30 17.26 -31.06
N LEU A 640 31.18 17.93 -30.29
CA LEU A 640 31.96 19.06 -30.79
C LEU A 640 33.35 18.67 -31.31
N ALA A 641 33.91 17.53 -30.82
CA ALA A 641 35.30 17.14 -31.08
C ALA A 641 35.46 15.97 -32.10
N ARG A 642 34.35 15.28 -32.47
CA ARG A 642 34.45 14.08 -33.32
C ARG A 642 33.59 14.15 -34.58
N MET A 643 34.26 13.93 -35.74
CA MET A 643 33.58 13.82 -37.06
C MET A 643 32.86 12.47 -37.25
N ASP A 644 33.02 11.50 -36.32
CA ASP A 644 32.47 10.14 -36.38
C ASP A 644 31.37 9.87 -35.34
N ALA A 645 30.85 10.92 -34.66
CA ALA A 645 29.85 10.81 -33.61
C ALA A 645 28.60 10.04 -34.04
N ASP A 646 28.05 10.34 -35.23
CA ASP A 646 26.88 9.64 -35.78
C ASP A 646 27.12 8.13 -36.01
N ARG A 647 28.33 7.76 -36.33
CA ARG A 647 28.74 6.33 -36.54
C ARG A 647 28.79 5.60 -35.20
N LEU A 648 29.27 6.25 -34.15
CA LEU A 648 29.36 5.69 -32.81
C LEU A 648 27.96 5.55 -32.19
N ILE A 649 27.07 6.51 -32.40
CA ILE A 649 25.66 6.43 -31.98
C ILE A 649 24.96 5.25 -32.68
N ALA A 650 25.09 5.15 -34.01
CA ALA A 650 24.53 4.03 -34.76
C ALA A 650 25.08 2.66 -34.28
N ARG A 651 26.39 2.60 -33.93
CA ARG A 651 26.99 1.39 -33.36
C ARG A 651 26.44 1.06 -31.96
N TYR A 652 26.23 2.05 -31.12
CA TYR A 652 25.61 1.88 -29.79
C TYR A 652 24.18 1.33 -29.88
N GLU A 653 23.36 1.87 -30.80
CA GLU A 653 22.01 1.37 -31.05
C GLU A 653 22.01 -0.06 -31.63
N GLN A 654 22.94 -0.33 -32.59
CA GLN A 654 23.11 -1.66 -33.15
C GLN A 654 23.48 -2.70 -32.09
N LEU A 655 24.41 -2.38 -31.18
CA LEU A 655 24.78 -3.24 -30.06
C LEU A 655 23.60 -3.49 -29.12
N GLY A 656 22.75 -2.51 -28.90
CA GLY A 656 21.51 -2.68 -28.12
C GLY A 656 20.59 -3.72 -28.76
N ALA A 657 20.32 -3.61 -30.07
CA ALA A 657 19.47 -4.54 -30.80
C ALA A 657 20.09 -5.95 -30.92
N GLU A 658 21.44 -6.07 -31.05
CA GLU A 658 22.14 -7.33 -31.03
C GLU A 658 22.02 -8.02 -29.66
N THR A 659 22.17 -7.28 -28.57
CA THR A 659 22.04 -7.78 -27.18
C THR A 659 20.64 -8.28 -26.91
N GLU A 660 19.59 -7.55 -27.30
CA GLU A 660 18.19 -7.99 -27.14
C GLU A 660 17.89 -9.29 -27.89
N ARG A 661 18.44 -9.47 -29.12
CA ARG A 661 18.29 -10.71 -29.88
C ARG A 661 18.98 -11.89 -29.19
N LEU A 662 20.18 -11.68 -28.65
CA LEU A 662 20.90 -12.72 -27.92
C LEU A 662 20.17 -13.13 -26.62
N TYR A 663 19.54 -12.17 -25.91
CA TYR A 663 18.70 -12.48 -24.76
C TYR A 663 17.44 -13.28 -25.14
N ALA A 664 16.80 -12.94 -26.26
CA ALA A 664 15.67 -13.71 -26.77
C ALA A 664 16.09 -15.17 -27.13
N GLU A 665 17.25 -15.37 -27.78
CA GLU A 665 17.78 -16.71 -28.09
C GLU A 665 18.14 -17.49 -26.80
N LEU A 666 18.63 -16.81 -25.76
CA LEU A 666 18.92 -17.41 -24.46
C LEU A 666 17.66 -17.90 -23.78
N LEU A 667 16.57 -17.08 -23.79
CA LEU A 667 15.26 -17.43 -23.22
C LEU A 667 14.60 -18.59 -23.97
N GLU A 668 14.72 -18.67 -25.31
CA GLU A 668 14.23 -19.81 -26.09
C GLU A 668 14.94 -21.10 -25.70
N LEU A 669 16.27 -21.06 -25.52
CA LEU A 669 17.05 -22.22 -25.06
C LEU A 669 16.69 -22.66 -23.64
N GLU A 670 16.33 -21.75 -22.75
CA GLU A 670 15.86 -22.07 -21.40
C GLU A 670 14.44 -22.68 -21.44
N GLY A 671 13.57 -22.19 -22.34
CA GLY A 671 12.23 -22.74 -22.58
C GLY A 671 12.27 -24.18 -23.18
N GLU A 672 13.17 -24.48 -24.12
CA GLU A 672 13.34 -25.83 -24.68
C GLU A 672 13.92 -26.85 -23.68
N GLY A 673 14.62 -26.37 -22.63
CA GLY A 673 15.14 -27.20 -21.55
C GLY A 673 14.09 -27.57 -20.48
N ALA A 674 12.93 -26.95 -20.50
CA ALA A 674 11.86 -27.08 -19.52
C ALA A 674 10.68 -27.97 -19.97
N GLU A 675 10.83 -28.79 -21.03
CA GLU A 675 9.79 -29.78 -21.34
C GLU A 675 9.67 -30.79 -20.19
N PRO A 676 8.47 -30.96 -19.61
CA PRO A 676 8.26 -31.87 -18.49
C PRO A 676 8.45 -33.30 -18.97
N ALA A 677 9.19 -34.08 -18.20
CA ALA A 677 9.19 -35.53 -18.33
C ALA A 677 7.74 -36.03 -18.22
N ALA A 678 7.07 -36.12 -19.37
CA ALA A 678 5.78 -36.76 -19.48
C ALA A 678 5.96 -38.26 -19.27
N GLY A 679 5.32 -38.78 -18.25
CA GLY A 679 4.86 -40.14 -18.20
C GLY A 679 5.89 -41.20 -17.78
N LYS A 680 5.94 -41.49 -16.50
CA LYS A 680 5.65 -42.87 -16.02
C LYS A 680 5.25 -42.85 -14.56
#